data_3c6ce97d2e34172d7cc404261b0e197f
#
_entry.id   3c6ce97d2e34172d7cc404261b0e197f
#
_cell.length_a   1.000
_cell.length_b   1.000
_cell.length_c   1.000
_cell.angle_alpha   90.00
_cell.angle_beta   90.00
_cell.angle_gamma   90.00
#
_symmetry.space_group_name_H-M   'P 1'
#
loop_
_entity.id
_entity.type
_entity.pdbx_description
1 polymer ?
#
loop_
_entity_poly.entity_id
_entity_poly.type
_entity_poly.pdbx_seq_one_letter_code
_entity_poly.pdbx_strand_id
1 'polypeptide(L)'
;MASSPNPIDIENVKQLAASGSPALAAVLEAYLEQPEPTPDAPPREGALTFQAFLQLLATAQGLRTPEQRRERATDAWKRFLAQVDPAPPPRLELADLLVRIYEEGTDAGRSALCDAARSAPLVFGAWGGLKRIYKLAEARLDAELFGALAFRFDTEVARGGRREVSRGTLIYMRRRAWRFLRELGRSVPELYPQFAVEVLRHYPPDTRFGDLWVANHVWAHGTGKYDGRSFHGGVPPSDMVKHRAFGDAWKRSPDPLMLLLSTCQADPPARFAIQGLRKDFPEALRSVTPAWLARLAYRPLASAHDFLVETLLGSPELHQSKLRGLGLHDAALALLDSPSAKARAFAIEYARAHAADLEAERLAALLGSAHKDTRAFAASALQGRGARALGHAFLGRLLRHGETEAWAAKALSESFDRAELPEGFLVDMIYGEPAQKRWAAAYFKAKYRPGEPGTGFWVRVLDDPRHEDDDDATETALDALGKYPIAAIGTPWLLTALTRKPLGDTVATWLRKADALPDLTAEGVERLKGLVFSAETRAVALEVLGNPKIVTPRQLTLPWLLALARRADPALNGFARRYLLAHMKPQDFDPGQDASGRGDREAGTARLFALALGEKEPEPMRAFAQTYLRCHHPVLGPEQGEAKELELKPALKRSAFTAERIWPALFDKREDVRRFAALVTRAELRAWGYQTRVYELAHSDAREVRNIAFDALRKAGDPSADPAMTLAVEELDPAQVFALTESLKKSARELGLSLILKHYARIGGPERLGWLMQSADREVRLFAVRMLWEKHRPRDLPPGWQPRAARGEADAPAEPPEDAGRFADVEALRRFLRYVLSGIPAGRSPEPGDDAGPRRRLSASEAKRHVIEIVRDLAVEDAAFAALVAPVIAEFTGSVAKGEWQACLAALMRLRRAHPGLEIEGLGSVGQESA
;
A
#
# COMPACT_ATOMS: atom_id res chain seq x y z
N MET A 1 7.21 1.49 15.02
CA MET A 1 7.26 2.96 14.77
C MET A 1 7.99 3.58 15.95
N ALA A 2 9.27 3.89 15.79
CA ALA A 2 10.00 4.67 16.79
C ALA A 2 9.37 6.07 16.82
N SER A 3 8.95 6.52 17.99
CA SER A 3 8.48 7.88 18.22
C SER A 3 9.58 8.83 17.79
N SER A 4 9.32 9.67 16.78
CA SER A 4 10.20 10.77 16.42
C SER A 4 10.50 11.56 17.71
N PRO A 5 11.78 11.84 18.03
CA PRO A 5 12.10 12.66 19.19
C PRO A 5 11.37 14.02 19.07
N ASN A 6 10.83 14.51 20.17
CA ASN A 6 10.19 15.83 20.20
C ASN A 6 11.13 16.86 19.57
N PRO A 7 10.65 17.72 18.65
CA PRO A 7 11.47 18.74 18.04
C PRO A 7 12.07 19.66 19.13
N ILE A 8 13.37 19.95 19.01
CA ILE A 8 14.05 20.87 19.89
C ILE A 8 13.53 22.29 19.62
N ASP A 9 13.11 22.98 20.68
CA ASP A 9 12.63 24.35 20.61
C ASP A 9 13.80 25.34 20.76
N ILE A 10 13.67 26.54 20.17
CA ILE A 10 14.64 27.63 20.33
C ILE A 10 14.77 28.06 21.80
N GLU A 11 13.71 27.92 22.60
CA GLU A 11 13.75 28.22 24.02
C GLU A 11 14.71 27.31 24.80
N ASN A 12 14.80 26.04 24.42
CA ASN A 12 15.81 25.11 24.97
C ASN A 12 17.24 25.62 24.69
N VAL A 13 17.49 26.07 23.45
CA VAL A 13 18.79 26.63 23.08
C VAL A 13 19.09 27.88 23.88
N LYS A 14 18.11 28.79 24.05
CA LYS A 14 18.25 30.02 24.86
C LYS A 14 18.57 29.71 26.32
N GLN A 15 17.89 28.75 26.93
CA GLN A 15 18.11 28.34 28.33
C GLN A 15 19.51 27.74 28.53
N LEU A 16 19.95 26.86 27.63
CA LEU A 16 21.28 26.27 27.70
C LEU A 16 22.39 27.30 27.45
N ALA A 17 22.17 28.27 26.56
CA ALA A 17 23.07 29.37 26.34
C ALA A 17 23.20 30.25 27.58
N ALA A 18 22.07 30.68 28.21
CA ALA A 18 22.04 31.51 29.40
C ALA A 18 22.68 30.84 30.64
N SER A 19 22.52 29.48 30.73
CA SER A 19 23.15 28.72 31.82
C SER A 19 24.61 28.33 31.59
N GLY A 20 25.18 28.60 30.43
CA GLY A 20 26.55 28.17 30.04
C GLY A 20 26.72 26.65 30.03
N SER A 21 25.64 25.88 29.75
CA SER A 21 25.65 24.43 29.81
C SER A 21 26.58 23.78 28.75
N PRO A 22 27.39 22.76 29.12
CA PRO A 22 28.21 22.01 28.16
C PRO A 22 27.38 21.31 27.07
N ALA A 23 26.07 21.06 27.31
CA ALA A 23 25.16 20.45 26.35
C ALA A 23 24.77 21.40 25.19
N LEU A 24 25.08 22.70 25.30
CA LEU A 24 24.70 23.69 24.30
C LEU A 24 25.21 23.36 22.89
N ALA A 25 26.45 22.87 22.75
CA ALA A 25 27.02 22.56 21.44
C ALA A 25 26.19 21.47 20.70
N ALA A 26 25.90 20.35 21.37
CA ALA A 26 25.14 19.25 20.78
C ALA A 26 23.68 19.65 20.49
N VAL A 27 23.04 20.41 21.38
CA VAL A 27 21.65 20.84 21.20
C VAL A 27 21.53 21.90 20.10
N LEU A 28 22.48 22.83 20.00
CA LEU A 28 22.51 23.82 18.92
C LEU A 28 22.74 23.14 17.55
N GLU A 29 23.65 22.17 17.47
CA GLU A 29 23.87 21.39 16.25
C GLU A 29 22.59 20.66 15.82
N ALA A 30 21.98 19.89 16.72
CA ALA A 30 20.74 19.19 16.44
C ALA A 30 19.58 20.14 16.08
N TYR A 31 19.49 21.32 16.74
CA TYR A 31 18.52 22.35 16.37
C TYR A 31 18.74 22.88 14.95
N LEU A 32 19.98 23.11 14.55
CA LEU A 32 20.33 23.61 13.22
C LEU A 32 20.05 22.58 12.11
N GLU A 33 20.10 21.28 12.41
CA GLU A 33 19.81 20.19 11.46
C GLU A 33 18.32 19.91 11.28
N GLN A 34 17.47 20.35 12.21
CA GLN A 34 16.03 20.15 12.12
C GLN A 34 15.43 20.79 10.85
N PRO A 35 14.39 20.20 10.27
CA PRO A 35 13.62 20.84 9.20
C PRO A 35 13.02 22.16 9.69
N GLU A 36 12.79 23.10 8.76
CA GLU A 36 12.11 24.36 9.10
C GLU A 36 10.75 24.09 9.74
N PRO A 37 10.38 24.83 10.80
CA PRO A 37 9.11 24.67 11.48
C PRO A 37 7.96 24.94 10.52
N THR A 38 7.00 24.00 10.46
CA THR A 38 5.73 24.22 9.77
C THR A 38 4.77 24.95 10.72
N PRO A 39 4.06 25.99 10.25
CA PRO A 39 3.07 26.68 11.09
C PRO A 39 1.95 25.71 11.53
N ASP A 40 1.59 25.69 12.80
CA ASP A 40 0.52 24.85 13.38
C ASP A 40 -0.88 25.24 12.91
N ALA A 41 -1.07 26.41 12.31
CA ALA A 41 -2.34 26.87 11.78
C ALA A 41 -2.36 26.84 10.25
N PRO A 42 -3.50 26.47 9.62
CA PRO A 42 -3.63 26.60 8.18
C PRO A 42 -3.38 28.07 7.78
N PRO A 43 -2.57 28.32 6.75
CA PRO A 43 -2.28 29.68 6.31
C PRO A 43 -3.60 30.38 5.96
N ARG A 44 -3.78 31.63 6.40
CA ARG A 44 -4.88 32.49 5.94
C ARG A 44 -4.81 32.56 4.42
N GLU A 45 -5.96 32.58 3.75
CA GLU A 45 -6.06 32.65 2.29
C GLU A 45 -5.19 33.79 1.76
N GLY A 46 -4.19 33.48 0.93
CA GLY A 46 -3.18 34.44 0.44
C GLY A 46 -1.94 34.64 1.32
N ALA A 47 -1.82 33.97 2.48
CA ALA A 47 -0.66 34.06 3.34
C ALA A 47 0.56 33.36 2.76
N LEU A 48 1.73 34.02 2.82
CA LEU A 48 3.00 33.37 2.48
C LEU A 48 3.42 32.43 3.60
N THR A 49 3.51 31.14 3.31
CA THR A 49 4.19 30.21 4.21
C THR A 49 5.67 30.55 4.29
N PHE A 50 6.34 30.17 5.38
CA PHE A 50 7.79 30.37 5.51
C PHE A 50 8.57 29.76 4.33
N GLN A 51 8.13 28.60 3.85
CA GLN A 51 8.71 27.98 2.66
C GLN A 51 8.51 28.82 1.39
N ALA A 52 7.33 29.38 1.17
CA ALA A 52 7.07 30.26 0.02
C ALA A 52 7.87 31.55 0.11
N PHE A 53 8.05 32.10 1.33
CA PHE A 53 8.93 33.24 1.57
C PHE A 53 10.40 32.93 1.21
N LEU A 54 10.92 31.76 1.63
CA LEU A 54 12.27 31.32 1.27
C LEU A 54 12.45 31.12 -0.24
N GLN A 55 11.43 30.56 -0.91
CA GLN A 55 11.43 30.43 -2.37
C GLN A 55 11.44 31.79 -3.08
N LEU A 56 10.70 32.77 -2.57
CA LEU A 56 10.73 34.15 -3.10
C LEU A 56 12.11 34.80 -2.90
N LEU A 57 12.74 34.60 -1.75
CA LEU A 57 14.12 35.07 -1.52
C LEU A 57 15.13 34.39 -2.46
N ALA A 58 15.01 33.07 -2.65
CA ALA A 58 15.87 32.32 -3.58
C ALA A 58 15.67 32.78 -5.03
N THR A 59 14.42 33.02 -5.43
CA THR A 59 14.09 33.56 -6.77
C THR A 59 14.64 34.98 -6.95
N ALA A 60 14.57 35.80 -5.91
CA ALA A 60 15.14 37.13 -5.93
C ALA A 60 16.66 37.13 -6.19
N GLN A 61 17.37 36.13 -5.71
CA GLN A 61 18.81 35.97 -5.94
C GLN A 61 19.18 35.68 -7.41
N GLY A 62 18.25 35.12 -8.19
CA GLY A 62 18.42 34.87 -9.64
C GLY A 62 18.30 36.10 -10.53
N LEU A 63 17.84 37.24 -10.01
CA LEU A 63 17.65 38.45 -10.78
C LEU A 63 18.99 39.11 -11.14
N ARG A 64 19.05 39.76 -12.32
CA ARG A 64 20.31 40.27 -12.92
C ARG A 64 20.93 41.42 -12.16
N THR A 65 20.13 42.39 -11.66
CA THR A 65 20.71 43.60 -11.01
C THR A 65 20.60 43.52 -9.49
N PRO A 66 21.60 44.15 -8.77
CA PRO A 66 21.56 44.24 -7.30
C PRO A 66 20.32 44.97 -6.76
N GLU A 67 19.85 45.99 -7.48
CA GLU A 67 18.69 46.80 -7.11
C GLU A 67 17.43 45.92 -7.16
N GLN A 68 17.17 45.20 -8.26
CA GLN A 68 16.06 44.30 -8.42
C GLN A 68 16.07 43.21 -7.33
N ARG A 69 17.23 42.65 -6.98
CA ARG A 69 17.35 41.68 -5.90
C ARG A 69 16.95 42.23 -4.53
N ARG A 70 17.38 43.44 -4.21
CA ARG A 70 17.04 44.11 -2.95
C ARG A 70 15.55 44.43 -2.89
N GLU A 71 15.02 45.02 -3.97
CA GLU A 71 13.60 45.35 -4.04
C GLU A 71 12.72 44.11 -3.86
N ARG A 72 13.01 43.02 -4.58
CA ARG A 72 12.24 41.77 -4.48
C ARG A 72 12.40 41.11 -3.11
N ALA A 73 13.58 41.10 -2.53
CA ALA A 73 13.81 40.60 -1.17
C ALA A 73 13.06 41.42 -0.12
N THR A 74 13.08 42.75 -0.28
CA THR A 74 12.36 43.68 0.62
C THR A 74 10.84 43.49 0.49
N ASP A 75 10.34 43.32 -0.73
CA ASP A 75 8.92 43.05 -0.97
C ASP A 75 8.49 41.68 -0.33
N ALA A 76 9.28 40.64 -0.57
CA ALA A 76 9.04 39.35 0.06
C ALA A 76 9.02 39.43 1.61
N TRP A 77 9.96 40.17 2.19
CA TRP A 77 9.99 40.46 3.63
C TRP A 77 8.74 41.19 4.12
N LYS A 78 8.35 42.28 3.46
CA LYS A 78 7.18 43.05 3.83
C LYS A 78 5.91 42.19 3.77
N ARG A 79 5.77 41.40 2.73
CA ARG A 79 4.63 40.50 2.54
C ARG A 79 4.60 39.38 3.59
N PHE A 80 5.75 38.82 3.96
CA PHE A 80 5.86 37.83 5.01
C PHE A 80 5.52 38.42 6.38
N LEU A 81 6.12 39.55 6.76
CA LEU A 81 5.88 40.21 8.03
C LEU A 81 4.44 40.74 8.17
N ALA A 82 3.80 41.14 7.08
CA ALA A 82 2.41 41.60 7.10
C ALA A 82 1.39 40.49 7.39
N GLN A 83 1.78 39.23 7.27
CA GLN A 83 0.93 38.06 7.38
C GLN A 83 1.16 37.23 8.63
N VAL A 84 2.27 37.46 9.35
CA VAL A 84 2.64 36.78 10.58
C VAL A 84 2.35 37.70 11.76
N ASP A 85 1.77 37.17 12.85
CA ASP A 85 1.69 37.87 14.14
C ASP A 85 3.09 38.37 14.53
N PRO A 86 3.22 39.44 15.31
CA PRO A 86 4.46 40.23 15.50
C PRO A 86 5.71 39.47 15.93
N ALA A 87 5.60 38.19 16.30
CA ALA A 87 6.76 37.34 16.57
C ALA A 87 7.27 36.69 15.25
N PRO A 88 8.52 36.94 14.84
CA PRO A 88 9.10 36.22 13.70
C PRO A 88 9.21 34.72 14.02
N PRO A 89 9.17 33.83 12.99
CA PRO A 89 9.40 32.41 13.22
C PRO A 89 10.66 32.17 14.06
N PRO A 90 10.69 31.18 14.95
CA PRO A 90 11.79 30.94 15.90
C PRO A 90 13.18 30.88 15.25
N ARG A 91 13.26 30.38 14.00
CA ARG A 91 14.51 30.35 13.23
C ARG A 91 15.04 31.73 12.82
N LEU A 92 14.21 32.76 12.74
CA LEU A 92 14.67 34.13 12.46
C LEU A 92 15.29 34.79 13.69
N GLU A 93 14.85 34.42 14.88
CA GLU A 93 15.46 34.85 16.15
C GLU A 93 16.85 34.24 16.37
N LEU A 94 17.17 33.14 15.71
CA LEU A 94 18.44 32.44 15.84
C LEU A 94 19.63 33.34 15.53
N ALA A 95 19.51 34.27 14.58
CA ALA A 95 20.60 35.21 14.24
C ALA A 95 21.00 36.09 15.42
N ASP A 96 20.00 36.56 16.19
CA ASP A 96 20.24 37.41 17.35
C ASP A 96 20.75 36.59 18.55
N LEU A 97 20.22 35.36 18.69
CA LEU A 97 20.67 34.42 19.71
C LEU A 97 22.14 34.06 19.54
N LEU A 98 22.57 33.70 18.31
CA LEU A 98 23.97 33.37 18.02
C LEU A 98 24.92 34.55 18.35
N VAL A 99 24.52 35.80 18.01
CA VAL A 99 25.30 37.00 18.34
C VAL A 99 25.35 37.22 19.86
N ARG A 100 24.24 36.98 20.56
CA ARG A 100 24.21 37.11 22.04
C ARG A 100 25.16 36.09 22.68
N ILE A 101 25.12 34.81 22.27
CA ILE A 101 26.06 33.80 22.77
C ILE A 101 27.51 34.22 22.54
N TYR A 102 27.83 34.85 21.40
CA TYR A 102 29.15 35.39 21.15
C TYR A 102 29.54 36.54 22.10
N GLU A 103 28.60 37.43 22.39
CA GLU A 103 28.80 38.60 23.26
C GLU A 103 28.91 38.21 24.74
N GLU A 104 28.17 37.20 25.19
CA GLU A 104 28.23 36.64 26.55
C GLU A 104 29.58 35.92 26.81
N GLY A 105 30.18 35.33 25.78
CA GLY A 105 31.56 34.84 25.81
C GLY A 105 31.84 33.67 26.76
N THR A 106 30.81 32.88 27.14
CA THR A 106 31.02 31.68 27.95
C THR A 106 31.78 30.59 27.21
N ASP A 107 32.58 29.76 27.89
CA ASP A 107 33.38 28.69 27.26
C ASP A 107 32.46 27.70 26.45
N ALA A 108 31.31 27.31 27.01
CA ALA A 108 30.35 26.49 26.33
C ALA A 108 29.75 27.17 25.07
N GLY A 109 29.43 28.47 25.20
CA GLY A 109 28.93 29.26 24.07
C GLY A 109 29.96 29.40 22.99
N ARG A 110 31.25 29.66 23.35
CA ARG A 110 32.37 29.78 22.40
C ARG A 110 32.59 28.47 21.66
N SER A 111 32.63 27.33 22.36
CA SER A 111 32.74 26.01 21.73
C SER A 111 31.58 25.74 20.76
N ALA A 112 30.34 25.97 21.17
CA ALA A 112 29.17 25.80 20.33
C ALA A 112 29.18 26.66 19.06
N LEU A 113 29.62 27.90 19.18
CA LEU A 113 29.79 28.82 18.05
C LEU A 113 30.92 28.42 17.10
N CYS A 114 32.01 27.87 17.60
CA CYS A 114 33.12 27.36 16.75
C CYS A 114 32.65 26.13 15.97
N ASP A 115 31.82 25.23 16.59
CA ASP A 115 31.23 24.09 15.90
C ASP A 115 30.21 24.53 14.85
N ALA A 116 29.31 25.43 15.22
CA ALA A 116 28.32 25.99 14.29
C ALA A 116 29.01 26.75 13.11
N ALA A 117 30.08 27.46 13.36
CA ALA A 117 30.84 28.14 12.30
C ALA A 117 31.40 27.16 11.26
N ARG A 118 31.83 25.97 11.69
CA ARG A 118 32.43 24.94 10.82
C ARG A 118 31.40 24.11 10.08
N SER A 119 30.26 23.75 10.71
CA SER A 119 29.32 22.71 10.24
C SER A 119 27.93 23.20 9.95
N ALA A 120 27.42 24.25 10.61
CA ALA A 120 26.02 24.67 10.51
C ALA A 120 25.54 24.88 9.07
N PRO A 121 24.31 24.45 8.73
CA PRO A 121 23.73 24.80 7.43
C PRO A 121 23.64 26.31 7.25
N LEU A 122 24.08 26.83 6.08
CA LEU A 122 24.02 28.26 5.77
C LEU A 122 22.60 28.67 5.35
N VAL A 123 21.65 28.43 6.24
CA VAL A 123 20.23 28.81 6.11
C VAL A 123 19.99 30.19 6.75
N PHE A 124 18.85 30.81 6.48
CA PHE A 124 18.61 32.23 6.74
C PHE A 124 18.98 32.70 8.17
N GLY A 125 18.45 32.03 9.20
CA GLY A 125 18.71 32.40 10.60
C GLY A 125 20.17 32.19 11.00
N ALA A 126 20.73 31.02 10.74
CA ALA A 126 22.14 30.71 11.02
C ALA A 126 23.09 31.61 10.25
N TRP A 127 22.86 31.81 8.94
CA TRP A 127 23.69 32.71 8.13
C TRP A 127 23.71 34.15 8.63
N GLY A 128 22.51 34.67 9.04
CA GLY A 128 22.41 36.01 9.59
C GLY A 128 23.31 36.22 10.80
N GLY A 129 23.29 35.27 11.74
CA GLY A 129 24.10 35.24 12.95
C GLY A 129 25.60 35.09 12.64
N LEU A 130 25.98 34.05 11.89
CA LEU A 130 27.39 33.77 11.56
C LEU A 130 28.06 34.92 10.79
N LYS A 131 27.32 35.57 9.88
CA LYS A 131 27.84 36.76 9.16
C LYS A 131 28.07 37.95 10.09
N ARG A 132 27.25 38.15 11.10
CA ARG A 132 27.42 39.22 12.09
C ARG A 132 28.61 38.91 13.03
N ILE A 133 28.69 37.66 13.51
CA ILE A 133 29.79 37.16 14.34
C ILE A 133 31.13 37.31 13.60
N TYR A 134 31.17 36.92 12.31
CA TYR A 134 32.37 37.09 11.51
C TYR A 134 32.90 38.54 11.51
N LYS A 135 32.02 39.55 11.37
CA LYS A 135 32.38 40.94 11.41
C LYS A 135 32.83 41.43 12.82
N LEU A 136 32.20 40.84 13.85
CA LEU A 136 32.60 41.13 15.24
C LEU A 136 33.96 40.49 15.54
N ALA A 137 34.24 39.27 15.04
CA ALA A 137 35.52 38.61 15.18
C ALA A 137 36.68 39.40 14.49
N GLU A 138 36.43 39.97 13.30
CA GLU A 138 37.36 40.90 12.66
C GLU A 138 37.63 42.13 13.53
N ALA A 139 36.57 42.75 14.08
CA ALA A 139 36.67 43.98 14.84
C ALA A 139 37.34 43.78 16.24
N ARG A 140 37.12 42.63 16.87
CA ARG A 140 37.63 42.27 18.20
C ARG A 140 38.94 41.49 18.16
N LEU A 141 39.52 41.27 16.97
CA LEU A 141 40.71 40.47 16.73
C LEU A 141 40.59 39.03 17.31
N ASP A 142 39.44 38.42 17.17
CA ASP A 142 39.18 37.03 17.59
C ASP A 142 39.62 36.05 16.50
N ALA A 143 40.83 35.54 16.64
CA ALA A 143 41.47 34.70 15.63
C ALA A 143 40.74 33.36 15.43
N GLU A 144 40.20 32.76 16.51
CA GLU A 144 39.62 31.44 16.49
C GLU A 144 38.30 31.41 15.69
N LEU A 145 37.34 32.28 16.03
CA LEU A 145 36.07 32.35 15.29
C LEU A 145 36.24 32.95 13.89
N PHE A 146 37.15 33.90 13.72
CA PHE A 146 37.52 34.36 12.39
C PHE A 146 38.06 33.21 11.55
N GLY A 147 38.96 32.39 12.11
CA GLY A 147 39.56 31.25 11.40
C GLY A 147 38.55 30.22 10.97
N ALA A 148 37.66 29.80 11.87
CA ALA A 148 36.57 28.84 11.58
C ALA A 148 35.63 29.35 10.47
N LEU A 149 35.25 30.64 10.52
CA LEU A 149 34.35 31.23 9.51
C LEU A 149 35.04 31.48 8.18
N ALA A 150 36.30 31.95 8.20
CA ALA A 150 37.08 32.15 6.98
C ALA A 150 37.34 30.84 6.23
N PHE A 151 37.69 29.77 6.96
CA PHE A 151 37.76 28.41 6.44
C PHE A 151 36.42 27.98 5.80
N ARG A 152 35.30 28.19 6.51
CA ARG A 152 33.97 27.85 6.01
C ARG A 152 33.66 28.55 4.68
N PHE A 153 33.93 29.86 4.59
CA PHE A 153 33.70 30.62 3.34
C PHE A 153 34.62 30.19 2.21
N ASP A 154 35.82 29.74 2.52
CA ASP A 154 36.78 29.31 1.50
C ASP A 154 36.40 27.96 0.89
N THR A 155 35.87 27.04 1.69
CA THR A 155 35.45 25.69 1.26
C THR A 155 34.02 25.62 0.70
N GLU A 156 33.08 26.42 1.20
CA GLU A 156 31.66 26.33 0.84
C GLU A 156 31.35 26.68 -0.61
N VAL A 157 32.21 27.45 -1.28
CA VAL A 157 32.07 27.77 -2.71
C VAL A 157 32.13 26.52 -3.59
N ALA A 158 32.93 25.52 -3.18
CA ALA A 158 33.12 24.26 -3.89
C ALA A 158 32.14 23.15 -3.41
N ARG A 159 31.60 23.27 -2.18
CA ARG A 159 30.62 22.30 -1.65
C ARG A 159 29.28 22.46 -2.38
N GLY A 160 28.75 21.34 -2.92
CA GLY A 160 27.36 21.23 -3.31
C GLY A 160 26.51 20.97 -2.08
N GLY A 161 25.25 21.45 -2.06
CA GLY A 161 24.34 21.15 -0.96
C GLY A 161 23.22 22.20 -0.82
N ARG A 162 22.29 21.97 0.10
CA ARG A 162 21.19 22.89 0.44
C ARG A 162 21.76 24.13 1.12
N ARG A 163 21.73 25.24 0.43
CA ARG A 163 22.15 26.55 0.97
C ARG A 163 21.23 27.64 0.43
N GLU A 164 20.93 28.59 1.29
CA GLU A 164 20.14 29.78 0.94
C GLU A 164 21.03 31.02 0.66
N VAL A 165 22.36 30.85 0.80
CA VAL A 165 23.33 31.88 0.56
C VAL A 165 23.86 31.79 -0.88
N SER A 166 23.83 32.90 -1.62
CA SER A 166 24.28 32.90 -3.00
C SER A 166 25.78 32.62 -3.10
N ARG A 167 26.21 31.96 -4.19
CA ARG A 167 27.60 31.73 -4.52
C ARG A 167 28.38 33.07 -4.57
N GLY A 168 27.77 34.13 -5.08
CA GLY A 168 28.37 35.47 -5.12
C GLY A 168 28.66 36.01 -3.73
N THR A 169 27.77 35.80 -2.75
CA THR A 169 28.02 36.18 -1.37
C THR A 169 29.19 35.42 -0.75
N LEU A 170 29.27 34.11 -0.96
CA LEU A 170 30.40 33.31 -0.45
C LEU A 170 31.71 33.70 -1.09
N ILE A 171 31.76 33.96 -2.40
CA ILE A 171 32.94 34.51 -3.09
C ILE A 171 33.36 35.87 -2.49
N TYR A 172 32.39 36.74 -2.19
CA TYR A 172 32.64 37.99 -1.52
C TYR A 172 33.25 37.77 -0.12
N MET A 173 32.68 36.86 0.68
CA MET A 173 33.12 36.59 2.05
C MET A 173 34.54 36.00 2.10
N ARG A 174 34.90 35.03 1.26
CA ARG A 174 36.25 34.49 1.19
C ARG A 174 37.28 35.53 0.73
N ARG A 175 36.90 36.44 -0.19
CA ARG A 175 37.74 37.57 -0.59
C ARG A 175 37.90 38.61 0.52
N ARG A 176 36.86 38.81 1.34
CA ARG A 176 36.89 39.66 2.52
C ARG A 176 37.85 39.07 3.57
N ALA A 177 37.79 37.75 3.79
CA ALA A 177 38.71 37.07 4.71
C ALA A 177 40.18 37.31 4.33
N TRP A 178 40.53 37.14 3.04
CA TRP A 178 41.87 37.45 2.59
C TRP A 178 42.24 38.96 2.70
N ARG A 179 41.31 39.86 2.43
CA ARG A 179 41.58 41.32 2.59
C ARG A 179 41.87 41.66 4.04
N PHE A 180 41.17 41.05 4.98
CA PHE A 180 41.46 41.25 6.41
C PHE A 180 42.83 40.68 6.79
N LEU A 181 43.13 39.43 6.41
CA LEU A 181 44.48 38.85 6.64
C LEU A 181 45.62 39.71 6.01
N ARG A 182 45.39 40.22 4.82
CA ARG A 182 46.32 41.09 4.14
C ARG A 182 46.52 42.40 4.89
N GLU A 183 45.46 42.95 5.48
CA GLU A 183 45.56 44.17 6.30
C GLU A 183 46.31 43.90 7.59
N LEU A 184 46.02 42.79 8.27
CA LEU A 184 46.81 42.37 9.45
C LEU A 184 48.28 42.22 9.11
N GLY A 185 48.63 41.56 8.02
CA GLY A 185 49.98 41.34 7.61
C GLY A 185 50.76 42.67 7.31
N ARG A 186 50.06 43.75 6.96
CA ARG A 186 50.59 45.08 6.72
C ARG A 186 50.67 45.91 7.99
N SER A 187 49.62 45.96 8.78
CA SER A 187 49.44 46.90 9.87
C SER A 187 49.81 46.29 11.23
N VAL A 188 49.64 45.00 11.46
CA VAL A 188 49.92 44.28 12.71
C VAL A 188 50.53 42.91 12.37
N PRO A 189 51.75 42.87 11.79
CA PRO A 189 52.37 41.66 11.26
C PRO A 189 52.57 40.54 12.31
N GLU A 190 52.59 40.85 13.59
CA GLU A 190 52.68 39.87 14.69
C GLU A 190 51.43 39.03 14.84
N LEU A 191 50.23 39.52 14.50
CA LEU A 191 48.97 38.79 14.57
C LEU A 191 48.70 37.96 13.32
N TYR A 192 49.27 38.30 12.17
CA TYR A 192 49.01 37.65 10.89
C TYR A 192 49.23 36.11 10.92
N PRO A 193 50.35 35.57 11.44
CA PRO A 193 50.57 34.14 11.51
C PRO A 193 49.51 33.43 12.37
N GLN A 194 49.11 34.03 13.49
CA GLN A 194 48.09 33.47 14.38
C GLN A 194 46.74 33.29 13.65
N PHE A 195 46.27 34.37 12.99
CA PHE A 195 45.04 34.33 12.22
C PHE A 195 45.09 33.38 11.01
N ALA A 196 46.25 33.37 10.30
CA ALA A 196 46.44 32.44 9.17
C ALA A 196 46.41 30.98 9.63
N VAL A 197 47.02 30.64 10.76
CA VAL A 197 47.00 29.28 11.34
C VAL A 197 45.62 28.88 11.73
N GLU A 198 44.84 29.77 12.34
CA GLU A 198 43.44 29.48 12.72
C GLU A 198 42.58 29.17 11.50
N VAL A 199 42.85 29.70 10.31
CA VAL A 199 42.20 29.28 9.08
C VAL A 199 42.72 27.91 8.60
N LEU A 200 44.05 27.75 8.55
CA LEU A 200 44.68 26.58 7.93
C LEU A 200 44.43 25.25 8.70
N ARG A 201 44.25 25.32 10.02
CA ARG A 201 44.07 24.12 10.84
C ARG A 201 42.74 23.37 10.63
N HIS A 202 41.73 24.01 10.03
CA HIS A 202 40.40 23.49 9.88
C HIS A 202 40.15 22.70 8.59
N TYR A 203 41.02 22.78 7.58
CA TYR A 203 40.81 22.06 6.32
C TYR A 203 40.86 20.54 6.51
N PRO A 204 39.81 19.80 6.17
CA PRO A 204 39.77 18.33 6.27
C PRO A 204 40.70 17.66 5.25
N PRO A 205 41.04 16.37 5.44
CA PRO A 205 42.00 15.64 4.59
C PRO A 205 41.62 15.56 3.11
N ASP A 206 40.34 15.51 2.80
CA ASP A 206 39.77 15.39 1.46
C ASP A 206 39.69 16.73 0.69
N THR A 207 40.20 17.81 1.29
CA THR A 207 40.11 19.16 0.72
C THR A 207 40.87 19.28 -0.61
N ARG A 208 40.19 19.80 -1.64
CA ARG A 208 40.82 20.18 -2.92
C ARG A 208 41.44 21.56 -2.84
N PHE A 209 42.69 21.60 -2.45
CA PHE A 209 43.42 22.87 -2.19
C PHE A 209 43.58 23.78 -3.42
N GLY A 210 43.50 23.24 -4.65
CA GLY A 210 43.56 24.03 -5.88
C GLY A 210 42.48 25.10 -6.00
N ASP A 211 41.31 24.86 -5.45
CA ASP A 211 40.13 25.74 -5.57
C ASP A 211 39.99 26.76 -4.44
N LEU A 212 40.88 26.71 -3.43
CA LEU A 212 40.82 27.58 -2.26
C LEU A 212 41.41 28.95 -2.51
N TRP A 213 40.74 29.95 -1.96
CA TRP A 213 41.19 31.34 -2.09
C TRP A 213 42.07 31.76 -0.94
N VAL A 214 41.64 31.60 0.31
CA VAL A 214 42.37 32.07 1.49
C VAL A 214 43.64 31.28 1.71
N ALA A 215 43.55 29.93 1.74
CA ALA A 215 44.72 29.08 1.95
C ALA A 215 45.82 29.32 0.90
N ASN A 216 45.44 29.41 -0.39
CA ASN A 216 46.41 29.62 -1.45
C ASN A 216 47.08 31.02 -1.40
N HIS A 217 46.38 32.04 -0.92
CA HIS A 217 47.00 33.32 -0.64
C HIS A 217 48.01 33.28 0.51
N VAL A 218 47.83 32.39 1.48
CA VAL A 218 48.77 32.22 2.60
C VAL A 218 50.12 31.68 2.10
N TRP A 219 50.14 30.58 1.33
CA TRP A 219 51.38 29.86 0.99
C TRP A 219 51.81 29.92 -0.48
N ALA A 220 50.98 30.40 -1.39
CA ALA A 220 51.27 30.49 -2.82
C ALA A 220 51.20 31.93 -3.39
N HIS A 221 51.09 32.94 -2.53
CA HIS A 221 50.90 34.33 -2.92
C HIS A 221 52.03 34.84 -3.83
N GLY A 222 53.25 34.45 -3.56
CA GLY A 222 54.43 34.82 -4.35
C GLY A 222 54.68 33.97 -5.59
N THR A 223 53.74 33.08 -5.96
CA THR A 223 53.86 32.29 -7.19
C THR A 223 53.23 33.04 -8.36
N GLY A 224 53.75 32.85 -9.59
CA GLY A 224 53.12 33.37 -10.81
C GLY A 224 51.81 32.69 -11.21
N LYS A 225 51.21 31.87 -10.30
CA LYS A 225 49.96 31.06 -10.51
C LYS A 225 48.69 31.82 -10.16
N TYR A 226 48.80 33.00 -9.61
CA TYR A 226 47.67 33.88 -9.29
C TYR A 226 47.49 34.93 -10.39
N ASP A 227 46.31 34.89 -11.05
CA ASP A 227 45.96 35.82 -12.15
C ASP A 227 45.06 37.00 -11.72
N GLY A 228 44.91 37.23 -10.42
CA GLY A 228 43.99 38.24 -9.86
C GLY A 228 42.55 37.76 -9.66
N ARG A 229 42.17 36.62 -10.23
CA ARG A 229 40.80 36.03 -10.12
C ARG A 229 40.79 34.64 -9.47
N SER A 230 41.79 33.82 -9.76
CA SER A 230 41.92 32.43 -9.31
C SER A 230 43.41 32.02 -9.21
N PHE A 231 43.66 30.87 -8.58
CA PHE A 231 44.91 30.15 -8.57
C PHE A 231 44.89 29.03 -9.60
N HIS A 232 45.99 28.84 -10.33
CA HIS A 232 46.06 27.81 -11.39
C HIS A 232 47.14 26.77 -11.07
N GLY A 233 46.94 25.55 -11.50
CA GLY A 233 47.80 24.37 -11.47
C GLY A 233 48.97 24.32 -10.48
N GLY A 234 49.21 23.19 -9.85
CA GLY A 234 50.33 22.96 -8.94
C GLY A 234 50.28 23.72 -7.61
N VAL A 235 49.13 24.13 -7.13
CA VAL A 235 48.96 24.63 -5.77
C VAL A 235 48.48 23.49 -4.86
N PRO A 236 48.97 23.36 -3.61
CA PRO A 236 50.06 24.13 -3.01
C PRO A 236 51.38 23.89 -3.72
N PRO A 237 52.30 24.91 -3.75
CA PRO A 237 53.65 24.75 -4.36
C PRO A 237 54.51 23.79 -3.53
N SER A 238 55.53 23.19 -4.14
CA SER A 238 56.47 22.32 -3.43
C SER A 238 57.24 23.04 -2.31
N ASP A 239 57.69 24.28 -2.55
CA ASP A 239 58.28 25.18 -1.53
C ASP A 239 57.25 26.27 -1.16
N MET A 240 56.43 25.98 -0.14
CA MET A 240 55.39 26.90 0.35
C MET A 240 56.02 28.10 1.12
N VAL A 241 57.16 27.89 1.80
CA VAL A 241 57.80 28.90 2.60
C VAL A 241 58.42 30.01 1.72
N LYS A 242 58.92 29.65 0.54
CA LYS A 242 59.44 30.63 -0.44
C LYS A 242 58.29 31.56 -0.94
N HIS A 243 57.10 31.04 -1.08
CA HIS A 243 56.03 31.76 -1.74
C HIS A 243 54.94 32.27 -0.77
N ARG A 244 55.12 32.08 0.56
CA ARG A 244 54.17 32.54 1.57
C ARG A 244 54.04 34.07 1.61
N ALA A 245 52.84 34.53 1.88
CA ALA A 245 52.59 35.96 2.11
C ALA A 245 53.19 36.39 3.46
N PHE A 246 53.71 37.64 3.50
CA PHE A 246 54.28 38.26 4.72
C PHE A 246 55.38 37.41 5.39
N GLY A 247 56.36 36.96 4.61
CA GLY A 247 57.37 35.99 5.04
C GLY A 247 58.09 36.35 6.32
N ASP A 248 58.34 37.65 6.57
CA ASP A 248 59.02 38.12 7.80
C ASP A 248 58.13 38.07 9.05
N ALA A 249 56.84 38.18 8.89
CA ALA A 249 55.90 37.98 10.01
C ALA A 249 56.01 36.56 10.58
N TRP A 250 56.16 35.54 9.72
CA TRP A 250 56.33 34.14 10.12
C TRP A 250 57.64 33.82 10.83
N LYS A 251 58.70 34.68 10.70
CA LYS A 251 59.96 34.43 11.32
C LYS A 251 60.10 34.99 12.77
N ARG A 252 59.01 35.57 13.31
CA ARG A 252 59.02 36.21 14.63
C ARG A 252 58.89 35.19 15.78
N SER A 253 58.05 34.13 15.61
CA SER A 253 57.87 33.09 16.60
C SER A 253 57.61 31.74 15.91
N PRO A 254 58.13 30.60 16.45
CA PRO A 254 57.80 29.24 16.02
C PRO A 254 56.36 28.81 16.43
N ASP A 255 55.76 29.43 17.45
CA ASP A 255 54.54 29.02 18.08
C ASP A 255 53.36 28.83 17.12
N PRO A 256 53.08 29.76 16.18
CA PRO A 256 52.02 29.56 15.21
C PRO A 256 52.23 28.32 14.33
N LEU A 257 53.47 28.05 13.88
CA LEU A 257 53.75 26.87 13.07
C LEU A 257 53.69 25.56 13.88
N MET A 258 54.16 25.61 15.13
CA MET A 258 54.05 24.47 16.07
C MET A 258 52.61 24.17 16.40
N LEU A 259 51.77 25.19 16.60
CA LEU A 259 50.32 25.05 16.78
C LEU A 259 49.69 24.41 15.53
N LEU A 260 50.00 24.94 14.33
CA LEU A 260 49.47 24.42 13.07
C LEU A 260 49.80 22.95 12.91
N LEU A 261 51.05 22.53 13.06
CA LEU A 261 51.47 21.13 12.91
C LEU A 261 50.80 20.20 13.87
N SER A 262 50.56 20.64 15.12
CA SER A 262 49.90 19.84 16.16
C SER A 262 48.38 19.84 16.08
N THR A 263 47.75 20.72 15.27
CA THR A 263 46.27 20.86 15.23
C THR A 263 45.65 20.71 13.84
N CYS A 264 46.41 20.83 12.74
CA CYS A 264 45.85 20.68 11.38
C CYS A 264 45.33 19.27 11.10
N GLN A 265 44.41 19.20 10.15
CA GLN A 265 43.73 17.93 9.78
C GLN A 265 44.14 17.43 8.39
N ALA A 266 44.86 18.25 7.60
CA ALA A 266 45.26 17.92 6.24
C ALA A 266 46.78 18.00 6.06
N ASP A 267 47.31 17.21 5.14
CA ASP A 267 48.74 17.11 4.89
C ASP A 267 49.41 18.42 4.34
N PRO A 268 48.77 19.20 3.42
CA PRO A 268 49.39 20.46 2.96
C PRO A 268 49.64 21.48 4.06
N PRO A 269 48.74 21.80 5.02
CA PRO A 269 49.05 22.64 6.17
C PRO A 269 50.18 22.09 7.04
N ALA A 270 50.22 20.74 7.26
CA ALA A 270 51.33 20.12 8.00
C ALA A 270 52.67 20.33 7.28
N ARG A 271 52.72 20.07 5.98
CA ARG A 271 53.93 20.34 5.16
C ARG A 271 54.39 21.82 5.21
N PHE A 272 53.42 22.74 5.15
CA PHE A 272 53.73 24.17 5.28
C PHE A 272 54.38 24.49 6.64
N ALA A 273 53.84 23.94 7.72
CA ALA A 273 54.37 24.11 9.06
C ALA A 273 55.76 23.48 9.19
N ILE A 274 55.97 22.25 8.71
CA ILE A 274 57.27 21.56 8.75
C ILE A 274 58.33 22.31 7.95
N GLN A 275 58.04 22.76 6.74
CA GLN A 275 58.97 23.55 5.92
C GLN A 275 59.35 24.87 6.61
N GLY A 276 58.33 25.55 7.23
CA GLY A 276 58.58 26.78 7.97
C GLY A 276 59.45 26.57 9.20
N LEU A 277 59.13 25.55 10.02
CA LEU A 277 59.90 25.21 11.21
C LEU A 277 61.37 24.86 10.86
N ARG A 278 61.59 24.01 9.84
CA ARG A 278 62.94 23.60 9.41
C ARG A 278 63.75 24.76 8.89
N LYS A 279 63.16 25.69 8.15
CA LYS A 279 63.87 26.79 7.51
C LYS A 279 64.11 27.92 8.46
N ASP A 280 63.14 28.35 9.23
CA ASP A 280 63.21 29.59 10.01
C ASP A 280 63.59 29.36 11.48
N PHE A 281 63.37 28.14 12.02
CA PHE A 281 63.50 27.83 13.45
C PHE A 281 64.18 26.48 13.75
N PRO A 282 65.35 26.18 13.15
CA PRO A 282 66.09 24.97 13.37
C PRO A 282 66.46 24.74 14.84
N GLU A 283 66.75 25.81 15.60
CA GLU A 283 67.14 25.76 17.01
C GLU A 283 65.93 25.40 17.87
N ALA A 284 64.71 25.92 17.58
CA ALA A 284 63.44 25.51 18.30
C ALA A 284 63.14 24.04 18.13
N LEU A 285 63.50 23.45 16.98
CA LEU A 285 63.32 22.03 16.74
C LEU A 285 64.25 21.12 17.57
N ARG A 286 65.43 21.66 18.00
CA ARG A 286 66.37 20.95 18.88
C ARG A 286 65.87 20.86 20.34
N SER A 287 65.01 21.77 20.73
CA SER A 287 64.47 21.92 22.09
C SER A 287 63.00 21.52 22.25
N VAL A 288 62.42 20.76 21.29
CA VAL A 288 61.02 20.32 21.37
C VAL A 288 60.80 19.37 22.53
N THR A 289 59.68 19.56 23.20
CA THR A 289 59.31 18.68 24.34
C THR A 289 58.77 17.34 23.88
N PRO A 290 59.04 16.22 24.64
CA PRO A 290 58.42 14.93 24.36
C PRO A 290 56.90 14.97 24.28
N ALA A 291 56.25 15.78 25.11
CA ALA A 291 54.81 15.98 25.10
C ALA A 291 54.29 16.59 23.80
N TRP A 292 55.04 17.49 23.15
CA TRP A 292 54.65 18.04 21.85
C TRP A 292 54.85 17.01 20.74
N LEU A 293 55.95 16.23 20.76
CA LEU A 293 56.23 15.15 19.82
C LEU A 293 55.14 14.06 19.92
N ALA A 294 54.73 13.71 21.14
CA ALA A 294 53.64 12.72 21.36
C ALA A 294 52.34 13.14 20.65
N ARG A 295 52.00 14.42 20.68
CA ARG A 295 50.80 14.95 19.99
C ARG A 295 50.81 14.70 18.48
N LEU A 296 52.01 14.73 17.86
CA LEU A 296 52.13 14.49 16.43
C LEU A 296 51.84 13.03 16.05
N ALA A 297 52.15 12.07 16.90
CA ALA A 297 51.91 10.66 16.66
C ALA A 297 50.39 10.29 16.55
N TYR A 298 49.53 11.09 17.19
CA TYR A 298 48.08 10.91 17.13
C TYR A 298 47.39 11.70 16.01
N ARG A 299 48.19 12.37 15.14
CA ARG A 299 47.67 13.04 13.94
C ARG A 299 47.82 12.12 12.73
N PRO A 300 46.74 11.69 12.06
CA PRO A 300 46.85 10.73 10.96
C PRO A 300 47.35 11.38 9.65
N LEU A 301 48.48 12.06 9.73
CA LEU A 301 49.14 12.80 8.64
C LEU A 301 50.49 12.20 8.32
N ALA A 302 50.69 11.76 7.08
CA ALA A 302 51.95 11.13 6.66
C ALA A 302 53.15 12.04 6.87
N SER A 303 53.04 13.30 6.48
CA SER A 303 54.15 14.27 6.65
C SER A 303 54.50 14.58 8.11
N ALA A 304 53.49 14.62 9.00
CA ALA A 304 53.73 14.81 10.44
C ALA A 304 54.43 13.60 11.07
N HIS A 305 54.04 12.37 10.67
CA HIS A 305 54.68 11.18 11.15
C HIS A 305 56.10 10.98 10.59
N ASP A 306 56.34 11.31 9.31
CA ASP A 306 57.68 11.31 8.76
C ASP A 306 58.59 12.29 9.50
N PHE A 307 58.08 13.49 9.78
CA PHE A 307 58.78 14.49 10.54
C PHE A 307 59.10 14.03 11.97
N LEU A 308 58.10 13.39 12.64
CA LEU A 308 58.30 12.83 13.99
C LEU A 308 59.43 11.77 14.00
N VAL A 309 59.35 10.78 13.10
CA VAL A 309 60.36 9.72 13.01
C VAL A 309 61.75 10.26 12.69
N GLU A 310 61.85 11.21 11.76
CA GLU A 310 63.14 11.90 11.45
C GLU A 310 63.70 12.64 12.67
N THR A 311 62.82 13.25 13.47
CA THR A 311 63.23 13.93 14.70
C THR A 311 63.69 12.92 15.75
N LEU A 312 63.00 11.79 15.92
CA LEU A 312 63.41 10.71 16.86
C LEU A 312 64.72 10.04 16.46
N LEU A 313 64.91 9.77 15.16
CA LEU A 313 66.15 9.15 14.65
C LEU A 313 67.34 10.13 14.61
N GLY A 314 67.08 11.44 14.49
CA GLY A 314 68.10 12.47 14.41
C GLY A 314 68.67 12.94 15.75
N SER A 315 68.08 12.47 16.89
CA SER A 315 68.48 12.90 18.23
C SER A 315 68.92 11.71 19.10
N PRO A 316 70.17 11.67 19.57
CA PRO A 316 70.62 10.63 20.52
C PRO A 316 69.82 10.62 21.84
N GLU A 317 69.26 11.78 22.22
CA GLU A 317 68.44 11.90 23.44
C GLU A 317 67.08 11.20 23.30
N LEU A 318 66.60 11.01 22.06
CA LEU A 318 65.33 10.38 21.70
C LEU A 318 65.54 8.96 21.16
N HIS A 319 66.66 8.31 21.48
CA HIS A 319 66.91 6.93 21.04
C HIS A 319 65.81 5.96 21.53
N GLN A 320 65.50 4.92 20.75
CA GLN A 320 64.41 3.99 20.97
C GLN A 320 64.34 3.41 22.39
N SER A 321 65.46 3.07 22.98
CA SER A 321 65.58 2.56 24.35
C SER A 321 65.12 3.57 25.44
N LYS A 322 65.10 4.85 25.15
CA LYS A 322 64.71 5.91 26.09
C LYS A 322 63.23 6.32 25.97
N LEU A 323 62.53 5.96 24.89
CA LEU A 323 61.19 6.49 24.59
C LEU A 323 60.17 6.15 25.69
N ARG A 324 60.26 4.98 26.34
CA ARG A 324 59.41 4.62 27.48
C ARG A 324 59.62 5.56 28.67
N GLY A 325 60.86 5.87 29.01
CA GLY A 325 61.18 6.80 30.10
C GLY A 325 60.81 8.25 29.81
N LEU A 326 60.74 8.61 28.55
CA LEU A 326 60.37 9.98 28.08
C LEU A 326 58.85 10.12 27.89
N GLY A 327 58.04 9.09 28.18
CA GLY A 327 56.59 9.11 27.95
C GLY A 327 56.16 9.04 26.47
N LEU A 328 57.06 8.59 25.58
CA LEU A 328 56.83 8.48 24.14
C LEU A 328 56.51 7.02 23.71
N HIS A 329 56.41 6.08 24.64
CA HIS A 329 56.12 4.66 24.33
C HIS A 329 54.81 4.48 23.54
N ASP A 330 53.73 5.01 24.06
CA ASP A 330 52.40 4.90 23.40
C ASP A 330 52.34 5.68 22.10
N ALA A 331 53.01 6.80 22.01
CA ALA A 331 53.16 7.59 20.78
C ALA A 331 53.91 6.81 19.68
N ALA A 332 55.00 6.11 20.03
CA ALA A 332 55.71 5.23 19.10
C ALA A 332 54.85 4.04 18.64
N LEU A 333 54.07 3.44 19.57
CA LEU A 333 53.12 2.36 19.23
C LEU A 333 51.93 2.84 18.43
N ALA A 334 51.53 4.11 18.56
CA ALA A 334 50.45 4.68 17.73
C ALA A 334 50.87 4.77 16.24
N LEU A 335 52.14 4.87 15.95
CA LEU A 335 52.64 4.86 14.58
C LEU A 335 52.56 3.48 13.88
N LEU A 336 52.19 2.40 14.58
CA LEU A 336 51.94 1.09 13.96
C LEU A 336 50.84 1.14 12.90
N ASP A 337 49.89 2.09 13.00
CA ASP A 337 48.82 2.29 12.02
C ASP A 337 48.94 3.63 11.27
N SER A 338 50.16 4.10 11.17
CA SER A 338 50.50 5.36 10.48
C SER A 338 50.20 5.29 8.98
N PRO A 339 49.69 6.37 8.35
CA PRO A 339 49.63 6.47 6.88
C PRO A 339 51.04 6.47 6.24
N SER A 340 52.08 6.79 6.97
CA SER A 340 53.50 6.76 6.48
C SER A 340 54.09 5.36 6.59
N ALA A 341 54.56 4.79 5.49
CA ALA A 341 55.30 3.50 5.51
C ALA A 341 56.61 3.58 6.32
N LYS A 342 57.27 4.71 6.29
CA LYS A 342 58.51 4.95 7.09
C LYS A 342 58.21 4.91 8.59
N ALA A 343 57.10 5.56 8.99
CA ALA A 343 56.70 5.59 10.39
C ALA A 343 56.26 4.22 10.89
N ARG A 344 55.51 3.46 10.06
CA ARG A 344 55.13 2.05 10.39
C ARG A 344 56.36 1.15 10.54
N ALA A 345 57.32 1.24 9.62
CA ALA A 345 58.54 0.44 9.72
C ALA A 345 59.28 0.71 11.03
N PHE A 346 59.45 1.97 11.43
CA PHE A 346 60.02 2.40 12.70
C PHE A 346 59.24 1.81 13.89
N ALA A 347 57.92 1.95 13.86
CA ALA A 347 57.06 1.46 14.96
C ALA A 347 57.06 -0.05 15.09
N ILE A 348 57.09 -0.83 13.98
CA ILE A 348 57.22 -2.28 13.97
C ILE A 348 58.53 -2.72 14.56
N GLU A 349 59.65 -2.07 14.19
CA GLU A 349 60.97 -2.35 14.75
C GLU A 349 61.00 -2.06 16.26
N TYR A 350 60.49 -0.90 16.66
CA TYR A 350 60.36 -0.50 18.05
C TYR A 350 59.49 -1.48 18.85
N ALA A 351 58.32 -1.89 18.32
CA ALA A 351 57.43 -2.81 19.01
C ALA A 351 58.06 -4.20 19.23
N ARG A 352 58.77 -4.72 18.23
CA ARG A 352 59.55 -5.99 18.38
C ARG A 352 60.60 -5.94 19.46
N ALA A 353 61.28 -4.82 19.58
CA ALA A 353 62.39 -4.68 20.53
C ALA A 353 61.93 -4.27 21.94
N HIS A 354 60.87 -3.48 22.09
CA HIS A 354 60.56 -2.80 23.34
C HIS A 354 59.09 -2.95 23.80
N ALA A 355 58.25 -3.73 23.10
CA ALA A 355 56.82 -3.93 23.42
C ALA A 355 56.39 -5.40 23.31
N ALA A 356 57.19 -6.35 23.79
CA ALA A 356 56.82 -7.79 23.85
C ALA A 356 55.61 -8.04 24.73
N ASP A 357 55.30 -7.12 25.64
CA ASP A 357 54.13 -7.08 26.54
C ASP A 357 52.85 -6.50 25.92
N LEU A 358 52.86 -6.14 24.63
CA LEU A 358 51.71 -5.53 23.95
C LEU A 358 50.50 -6.46 24.02
N GLU A 359 49.39 -5.99 24.58
CA GLU A 359 48.21 -6.81 24.85
C GLU A 359 47.62 -7.49 23.59
N ALA A 360 47.05 -8.70 23.76
CA ALA A 360 46.44 -9.46 22.65
C ALA A 360 45.30 -8.67 21.96
N GLU A 361 44.50 -7.98 22.73
CA GLU A 361 43.38 -7.16 22.19
C GLU A 361 43.91 -6.02 21.31
N ARG A 362 44.99 -5.36 21.71
CA ARG A 362 45.61 -4.32 20.89
C ARG A 362 46.21 -4.86 19.59
N LEU A 363 46.81 -6.04 19.63
CA LEU A 363 47.29 -6.74 18.44
C LEU A 363 46.10 -7.11 17.49
N ALA A 364 44.99 -7.61 18.08
CA ALA A 364 43.79 -7.93 17.30
C ALA A 364 43.18 -6.70 16.62
N ALA A 365 43.20 -5.54 17.30
CA ALA A 365 42.77 -4.30 16.70
C ALA A 365 43.60 -3.91 15.48
N LEU A 366 44.94 -4.17 15.52
CA LEU A 366 45.84 -3.88 14.39
C LEU A 366 45.63 -4.80 13.17
N LEU A 367 44.97 -5.96 13.33
CA LEU A 367 44.53 -6.78 12.17
C LEU A 367 43.49 -6.08 11.29
N GLY A 368 42.77 -5.09 11.81
CA GLY A 368 41.87 -4.23 11.07
C GLY A 368 42.54 -3.09 10.30
N SER A 369 43.86 -2.91 10.42
CA SER A 369 44.60 -1.85 9.74
C SER A 369 44.51 -1.92 8.22
N ALA A 370 44.41 -0.77 7.56
CA ALA A 370 44.50 -0.68 6.10
C ALA A 370 45.87 -1.16 5.54
N HIS A 371 46.88 -1.24 6.40
CA HIS A 371 48.26 -1.48 6.02
C HIS A 371 48.69 -2.93 6.20
N LYS A 372 49.14 -3.58 5.12
CA LYS A 372 49.55 -4.99 5.10
C LYS A 372 50.70 -5.30 6.07
N ASP A 373 51.69 -4.44 6.16
CA ASP A 373 52.84 -4.56 7.04
C ASP A 373 52.46 -4.58 8.52
N THR A 374 51.52 -3.74 8.92
CA THR A 374 50.95 -3.70 10.27
C THR A 374 50.13 -4.96 10.58
N ARG A 375 49.25 -5.39 9.67
CA ARG A 375 48.48 -6.63 9.84
C ARG A 375 49.36 -7.84 9.94
N ALA A 376 50.43 -7.95 9.11
CA ALA A 376 51.39 -9.06 9.15
C ALA A 376 52.17 -9.08 10.47
N PHE A 377 52.58 -7.93 11.00
CA PHE A 377 53.21 -7.83 12.32
C PHE A 377 52.28 -8.34 13.43
N ALA A 378 51.03 -7.87 13.46
CA ALA A 378 50.02 -8.23 14.46
C ALA A 378 49.71 -9.75 14.42
N ALA A 379 49.52 -10.31 13.22
CA ALA A 379 49.28 -11.74 13.02
C ALA A 379 50.46 -12.59 13.57
N SER A 380 51.69 -12.24 13.22
CA SER A 380 52.86 -12.93 13.68
C SER A 380 53.01 -12.89 15.21
N ALA A 381 52.79 -11.72 15.82
CA ALA A 381 52.84 -11.55 17.27
C ALA A 381 51.76 -12.36 18.01
N LEU A 382 50.54 -12.46 17.47
CA LEU A 382 49.45 -13.27 18.04
C LEU A 382 49.73 -14.77 17.91
N GLN A 383 50.22 -15.24 16.76
CA GLN A 383 50.60 -16.64 16.54
C GLN A 383 51.70 -17.09 17.50
N GLY A 384 52.64 -16.24 17.82
CA GLY A 384 53.71 -16.49 18.79
C GLY A 384 53.20 -16.75 20.22
N ARG A 385 51.99 -16.37 20.61
CA ARG A 385 51.40 -16.58 21.93
C ARG A 385 50.80 -17.96 22.15
N GLY A 386 50.48 -18.67 21.09
CA GLY A 386 49.90 -20.00 21.12
C GLY A 386 48.37 -20.02 21.30
N ALA A 387 47.75 -21.04 20.73
CA ALA A 387 46.29 -21.15 20.64
C ALA A 387 45.56 -21.27 21.99
N ARG A 388 46.09 -22.15 22.89
CA ARG A 388 45.46 -22.39 24.22
C ARG A 388 45.54 -21.16 25.13
N ALA A 389 46.62 -20.39 25.04
CA ALA A 389 46.79 -19.16 25.83
C ALA A 389 45.80 -18.05 25.42
N LEU A 390 45.42 -18.00 24.15
CA LEU A 390 44.44 -17.06 23.63
C LEU A 390 42.99 -17.51 23.90
N GLY A 391 42.72 -18.80 23.92
CA GLY A 391 41.39 -19.37 24.14
C GLY A 391 40.49 -19.36 22.89
N HIS A 392 39.46 -20.23 22.91
CA HIS A 392 38.58 -20.45 21.75
C HIS A 392 37.81 -19.19 21.31
N ALA A 393 37.31 -18.41 22.27
CA ALA A 393 36.53 -17.19 21.96
C ALA A 393 37.41 -16.15 21.25
N PHE A 394 38.65 -16.00 21.65
CA PHE A 394 39.57 -15.07 20.97
C PHE A 394 39.95 -15.59 19.59
N LEU A 395 40.24 -16.86 19.44
CA LEU A 395 40.53 -17.48 18.13
C LEU A 395 39.32 -17.37 17.18
N GLY A 396 38.10 -17.51 17.68
CA GLY A 396 36.90 -17.32 16.92
C GLY A 396 36.80 -15.91 16.31
N ARG A 397 37.23 -14.88 17.04
CA ARG A 397 37.32 -13.49 16.49
C ARG A 397 38.43 -13.35 15.44
N LEU A 398 39.55 -14.07 15.61
CA LEU A 398 40.66 -14.00 14.66
C LEU A 398 40.37 -14.65 13.30
N LEU A 399 39.31 -15.46 13.18
CA LEU A 399 38.83 -16.00 11.90
C LEU A 399 38.40 -14.88 10.91
N ARG A 400 38.04 -13.72 11.43
CA ARG A 400 37.58 -12.56 10.60
C ARG A 400 38.68 -11.91 9.79
N HIS A 401 39.95 -12.20 10.13
CA HIS A 401 41.09 -11.50 9.53
C HIS A 401 41.89 -12.46 8.64
N GLY A 402 42.05 -12.15 7.37
CA GLY A 402 42.69 -13.03 6.39
C GLY A 402 44.10 -13.46 6.76
N GLU A 403 44.88 -12.63 7.51
CA GLU A 403 46.24 -12.95 7.96
C GLU A 403 46.27 -14.02 9.04
N THR A 404 45.15 -14.23 9.79
CA THR A 404 45.05 -15.19 10.90
C THR A 404 44.03 -16.28 10.65
N GLU A 405 43.15 -16.18 9.64
CA GLU A 405 42.04 -17.13 9.37
C GLU A 405 42.50 -18.58 9.35
N ALA A 406 43.46 -18.90 8.48
CA ALA A 406 43.90 -20.30 8.31
C ALA A 406 44.50 -20.87 9.57
N TRP A 407 45.30 -20.09 10.31
CA TRP A 407 45.91 -20.50 11.57
C TRP A 407 44.87 -20.68 12.68
N ALA A 408 43.96 -19.71 12.83
CA ALA A 408 42.89 -19.76 13.84
C ALA A 408 41.93 -20.93 13.61
N ALA A 409 41.56 -21.18 12.34
CA ALA A 409 40.72 -22.31 11.96
C ALA A 409 41.33 -23.66 12.30
N LYS A 410 42.61 -23.83 12.00
CA LYS A 410 43.38 -25.01 12.37
C LYS A 410 43.48 -25.16 13.89
N ALA A 411 43.83 -24.08 14.59
CA ALA A 411 43.99 -24.03 16.02
C ALA A 411 42.71 -24.41 16.78
N LEU A 412 41.56 -23.88 16.38
CA LEU A 412 40.25 -24.21 16.93
C LEU A 412 39.88 -25.68 16.74
N SER A 413 40.24 -26.26 15.59
CA SER A 413 39.87 -27.65 15.27
C SER A 413 40.80 -28.70 15.90
N GLU A 414 42.09 -28.34 16.15
CA GLU A 414 43.11 -29.25 16.62
C GLU A 414 43.46 -29.08 18.11
N SER A 415 43.38 -27.83 18.64
CA SER A 415 43.80 -27.55 20.03
C SER A 415 42.65 -27.61 21.04
N PHE A 416 41.39 -27.74 20.59
CA PHE A 416 40.24 -27.84 21.50
C PHE A 416 39.40 -29.06 21.17
N ASP A 417 39.02 -29.80 22.21
CA ASP A 417 38.08 -30.92 22.07
C ASP A 417 36.63 -30.42 21.95
N ARG A 418 35.73 -31.27 21.43
CA ARG A 418 34.30 -30.94 21.25
C ARG A 418 33.65 -30.48 22.57
N ALA A 419 34.02 -31.05 23.71
CA ALA A 419 33.48 -30.68 25.02
C ALA A 419 33.99 -29.32 25.53
N GLU A 420 35.11 -28.83 25.01
CA GLU A 420 35.72 -27.54 25.37
C GLU A 420 35.12 -26.34 24.57
N LEU A 421 34.38 -26.63 23.49
CA LEU A 421 33.70 -25.62 22.70
C LEU A 421 32.20 -25.54 23.12
N PRO A 422 31.78 -24.51 23.87
CA PRO A 422 30.41 -24.38 24.30
C PRO A 422 29.44 -24.25 23.10
N GLU A 423 28.21 -24.77 23.27
CA GLU A 423 27.17 -24.64 22.21
C GLU A 423 26.94 -23.19 21.81
N GLY A 424 26.93 -22.24 22.76
CA GLY A 424 26.80 -20.81 22.47
C GLY A 424 27.91 -20.27 21.55
N PHE A 425 29.16 -20.75 21.75
CA PHE A 425 30.25 -20.40 20.84
C PHE A 425 30.00 -20.94 19.42
N LEU A 426 29.50 -22.16 19.29
CA LEU A 426 29.15 -22.71 17.95
C LEU A 426 28.01 -21.95 17.28
N VAL A 427 27.01 -21.51 18.05
CA VAL A 427 25.93 -20.63 17.57
C VAL A 427 26.51 -19.30 17.08
N ASP A 428 27.45 -18.70 17.85
CA ASP A 428 28.11 -17.43 17.45
C ASP A 428 28.92 -17.57 16.16
N MET A 429 29.50 -18.77 15.91
CA MET A 429 30.22 -19.03 14.67
C MET A 429 29.27 -19.20 13.47
N ILE A 430 28.08 -19.76 13.68
CA ILE A 430 27.05 -19.89 12.64
C ILE A 430 26.54 -18.51 12.20
N TYR A 431 26.38 -17.57 13.16
CA TYR A 431 25.96 -16.19 12.89
C TYR A 431 27.10 -15.20 12.65
N GLY A 432 28.30 -15.72 12.53
CA GLY A 432 29.49 -14.91 12.36
C GLY A 432 29.74 -14.47 10.93
N GLU A 433 30.89 -13.84 10.73
CA GLU A 433 31.40 -13.46 9.43
C GLU A 433 31.64 -14.67 8.50
N PRO A 434 31.74 -14.52 7.18
CA PRO A 434 31.87 -15.62 6.23
C PRO A 434 32.95 -16.66 6.57
N ALA A 435 34.08 -16.26 7.14
CA ALA A 435 35.15 -17.15 7.57
C ALA A 435 34.76 -18.00 8.79
N GLN A 436 34.01 -17.42 9.73
CA GLN A 436 33.48 -18.10 10.91
C GLN A 436 32.43 -19.13 10.51
N LYS A 437 31.52 -18.76 9.59
CA LYS A 437 30.51 -19.65 9.01
C LYS A 437 31.17 -20.84 8.29
N ARG A 438 32.20 -20.58 7.46
CA ARG A 438 32.96 -21.65 6.78
C ARG A 438 33.61 -22.60 7.76
N TRP A 439 34.24 -22.06 8.80
CA TRP A 439 34.82 -22.88 9.85
C TRP A 439 33.77 -23.75 10.56
N ALA A 440 32.66 -23.16 10.99
CA ALA A 440 31.56 -23.87 11.66
C ALA A 440 31.03 -25.01 10.80
N ALA A 441 30.73 -24.75 9.51
CA ALA A 441 30.27 -25.79 8.58
C ALA A 441 31.27 -26.95 8.43
N ALA A 442 32.57 -26.62 8.28
CA ALA A 442 33.63 -27.60 8.20
C ALA A 442 33.77 -28.40 9.52
N TYR A 443 33.65 -27.72 10.67
CA TYR A 443 33.75 -28.33 12.01
C TYR A 443 32.58 -29.28 12.26
N PHE A 444 31.33 -28.89 11.98
CA PHE A 444 30.16 -29.77 12.09
C PHE A 444 30.32 -31.01 11.21
N LYS A 445 30.77 -30.86 9.96
CA LYS A 445 30.99 -31.95 9.04
C LYS A 445 32.06 -32.94 9.52
N ALA A 446 33.11 -32.44 10.19
CA ALA A 446 34.25 -33.23 10.63
C ALA A 446 34.03 -33.89 12.00
N LYS A 447 33.32 -33.27 12.93
CA LYS A 447 33.26 -33.64 14.35
C LYS A 447 31.88 -34.17 14.79
N TYR A 448 30.81 -34.00 14.00
CA TYR A 448 29.47 -34.46 14.36
C TYR A 448 28.98 -35.56 13.41
N ARG A 449 28.26 -36.55 13.95
CA ARG A 449 27.62 -37.61 13.16
C ARG A 449 26.26 -37.19 12.65
N PRO A 450 25.69 -37.85 11.62
CA PRO A 450 24.29 -37.62 11.22
C PRO A 450 23.33 -37.76 12.42
N GLY A 451 22.47 -36.79 12.65
CA GLY A 451 21.62 -36.76 13.85
C GLY A 451 22.24 -36.06 15.07
N GLU A 452 23.41 -35.48 14.94
CA GLU A 452 24.06 -34.63 15.94
C GLU A 452 24.38 -33.25 15.33
N PRO A 453 24.36 -32.17 16.11
CA PRO A 453 23.72 -32.06 17.44
C PRO A 453 22.21 -32.20 17.30
N GLY A 454 21.47 -32.64 18.32
CA GLY A 454 20.03 -32.89 18.26
C GLY A 454 19.20 -31.69 17.90
N THR A 455 17.86 -31.88 17.66
CA THR A 455 16.92 -30.82 17.27
C THR A 455 16.98 -29.59 18.18
N GLY A 456 17.18 -29.77 19.49
CA GLY A 456 17.30 -28.69 20.47
C GLY A 456 18.40 -27.67 20.19
N PHE A 457 19.52 -28.09 19.58
CA PHE A 457 20.60 -27.17 19.18
C PHE A 457 20.12 -26.27 18.01
N TRP A 458 19.56 -26.88 16.95
CA TRP A 458 19.11 -26.14 15.77
C TRP A 458 17.92 -25.23 16.06
N VAL A 459 17.04 -25.68 16.99
CA VAL A 459 15.96 -24.83 17.52
C VAL A 459 16.54 -23.60 18.22
N ARG A 460 17.58 -23.73 19.06
CA ARG A 460 18.26 -22.58 19.68
C ARG A 460 18.91 -21.65 18.67
N VAL A 461 19.49 -22.19 17.59
CA VAL A 461 19.99 -21.35 16.47
C VAL A 461 18.87 -20.54 15.88
N LEU A 462 17.72 -21.13 15.56
CA LEU A 462 16.56 -20.45 14.97
C LEU A 462 15.79 -19.56 15.95
N ASP A 463 16.00 -19.73 17.27
CA ASP A 463 15.41 -18.86 18.31
C ASP A 463 16.34 -17.69 18.69
N ASP A 464 17.57 -17.66 18.20
CA ASP A 464 18.47 -16.52 18.36
C ASP A 464 17.96 -15.32 17.53
N PRO A 465 17.86 -14.11 18.09
CA PRO A 465 17.36 -12.93 17.38
C PRO A 465 18.09 -12.62 16.06
N ARG A 466 19.36 -13.01 15.95
CA ARG A 466 20.19 -12.80 14.74
C ARG A 466 19.67 -13.52 13.49
N HIS A 467 18.75 -14.50 13.64
CA HIS A 467 18.14 -15.18 12.48
C HIS A 467 17.36 -14.23 11.57
N GLU A 468 16.88 -13.09 12.08
CA GLU A 468 16.12 -12.11 11.29
C GLU A 468 17.01 -11.36 10.28
N ASP A 469 18.31 -11.25 10.55
CA ASP A 469 19.29 -10.51 9.75
C ASP A 469 20.27 -11.42 8.99
N ASP A 470 20.19 -12.75 9.15
CA ASP A 470 21.15 -13.71 8.59
C ASP A 470 20.47 -14.88 7.88
N ASP A 471 20.18 -14.69 6.60
CA ASP A 471 19.50 -15.68 5.76
C ASP A 471 20.33 -16.98 5.61
N ASP A 472 21.66 -16.91 5.45
CA ASP A 472 22.52 -18.07 5.23
C ASP A 472 22.56 -18.98 6.47
N ALA A 473 22.66 -18.38 7.66
CA ALA A 473 22.65 -19.12 8.92
C ALA A 473 21.29 -19.77 9.18
N THR A 474 20.23 -19.03 8.86
CA THR A 474 18.85 -19.50 8.97
C THR A 474 18.57 -20.65 8.02
N GLU A 475 18.98 -20.55 6.74
CA GLU A 475 18.85 -21.61 5.74
C GLU A 475 19.62 -22.87 6.19
N THR A 476 20.87 -22.71 6.65
CA THR A 476 21.69 -23.81 7.18
C THR A 476 21.00 -24.54 8.34
N ALA A 477 20.42 -23.79 9.28
CA ALA A 477 19.74 -24.37 10.43
C ALA A 477 18.42 -25.05 10.07
N LEU A 478 17.64 -24.45 9.14
CA LEU A 478 16.41 -25.04 8.60
C LEU A 478 16.67 -26.31 7.81
N ASP A 479 17.71 -26.31 6.98
CA ASP A 479 18.14 -27.52 6.24
C ASP A 479 18.58 -28.64 7.15
N ALA A 480 19.28 -28.29 8.22
CA ALA A 480 19.69 -29.28 9.23
C ALA A 480 18.48 -29.82 10.00
N LEU A 481 17.60 -28.95 10.46
CA LEU A 481 16.40 -29.30 11.22
C LEU A 481 15.39 -30.10 10.38
N GLY A 482 15.26 -29.77 9.09
CA GLY A 482 14.37 -30.46 8.13
C GLY A 482 14.74 -31.94 7.87
N LYS A 483 15.92 -32.39 8.27
CA LYS A 483 16.34 -33.80 8.19
C LYS A 483 15.80 -34.67 9.34
N TYR A 484 15.24 -34.05 10.37
CA TYR A 484 14.63 -34.74 11.50
C TYR A 484 13.12 -34.95 11.24
N PRO A 485 12.54 -36.03 11.81
CA PRO A 485 11.09 -36.21 11.82
C PRO A 485 10.39 -35.00 12.47
N ILE A 486 9.28 -34.55 11.92
CA ILE A 486 8.52 -33.39 12.44
C ILE A 486 8.16 -33.59 13.93
N ALA A 487 7.81 -34.82 14.33
CA ALA A 487 7.53 -35.16 15.71
C ALA A 487 8.72 -34.95 16.68
N ALA A 488 9.96 -34.96 16.19
CA ALA A 488 11.14 -34.71 17.01
C ALA A 488 11.44 -33.22 17.18
N ILE A 489 10.87 -32.36 16.32
CA ILE A 489 11.03 -30.91 16.40
C ILE A 489 10.12 -30.32 17.47
N GLY A 490 8.89 -30.83 17.59
CA GLY A 490 7.85 -30.38 18.53
C GLY A 490 6.86 -29.39 17.96
N THR A 491 5.57 -29.73 18.04
CA THR A 491 4.47 -28.90 17.52
C THR A 491 4.40 -27.50 18.15
N PRO A 492 4.64 -27.29 19.47
CA PRO A 492 4.61 -25.95 20.06
C PRO A 492 5.62 -24.99 19.43
N TRP A 493 6.81 -25.48 19.14
CA TRP A 493 7.83 -24.67 18.46
C TRP A 493 7.44 -24.39 17.00
N LEU A 494 6.97 -25.41 16.26
CA LEU A 494 6.52 -25.25 14.86
C LEU A 494 5.42 -24.17 14.73
N LEU A 495 4.45 -24.19 15.64
CA LEU A 495 3.38 -23.18 15.66
C LEU A 495 3.87 -21.77 16.03
N THR A 496 4.98 -21.68 16.77
CA THR A 496 5.63 -20.39 17.07
C THR A 496 6.43 -19.90 15.87
N ALA A 497 7.24 -20.78 15.30
CA ALA A 497 8.11 -20.47 14.18
C ALA A 497 7.31 -20.12 12.90
N LEU A 498 6.11 -20.65 12.74
CA LEU A 498 5.21 -20.35 11.62
C LEU A 498 4.88 -18.85 11.50
N THR A 499 4.91 -18.10 12.61
CA THR A 499 4.62 -16.66 12.63
C THR A 499 5.85 -15.78 12.48
N ARG A 500 7.05 -16.38 12.38
CA ARG A 500 8.33 -15.67 12.34
C ARG A 500 8.89 -15.67 10.92
N LYS A 501 9.28 -14.52 10.42
CA LYS A 501 10.08 -14.43 9.18
C LYS A 501 11.56 -14.63 9.53
N PRO A 502 12.33 -15.33 8.69
CA PRO A 502 11.98 -16.03 7.44
C PRO A 502 11.53 -17.49 7.63
N LEU A 503 11.32 -17.98 8.87
CA LEU A 503 11.05 -19.39 9.19
C LEU A 503 9.71 -19.90 8.67
N GLY A 504 8.71 -19.01 8.60
CA GLY A 504 7.30 -19.34 8.38
C GLY A 504 7.04 -20.17 7.12
N ASP A 505 7.67 -19.85 6.00
CA ASP A 505 7.44 -20.54 4.72
C ASP A 505 7.94 -21.99 4.74
N THR A 506 9.12 -22.21 5.32
CA THR A 506 9.70 -23.56 5.45
C THR A 506 8.89 -24.40 6.43
N VAL A 507 8.53 -23.85 7.59
CA VAL A 507 7.70 -24.51 8.59
C VAL A 507 6.29 -24.80 8.04
N ALA A 508 5.72 -23.88 7.28
CA ALA A 508 4.45 -24.10 6.56
C ALA A 508 4.54 -25.31 5.64
N THR A 509 5.67 -25.45 4.92
CA THR A 509 5.90 -26.60 4.02
C THR A 509 6.00 -27.91 4.80
N TRP A 510 6.65 -27.89 5.95
CA TRP A 510 6.73 -29.08 6.81
C TRP A 510 5.37 -29.47 7.38
N LEU A 511 4.58 -28.49 7.87
CA LEU A 511 3.23 -28.73 8.41
C LEU A 511 2.27 -29.26 7.35
N ARG A 512 2.35 -28.81 6.08
CA ARG A 512 1.56 -29.36 4.98
C ARG A 512 1.87 -30.82 4.66
N LYS A 513 3.12 -31.24 4.85
CA LYS A 513 3.59 -32.60 4.62
C LYS A 513 3.40 -33.52 5.82
N ALA A 514 2.99 -32.98 6.96
CA ALA A 514 2.79 -33.76 8.17
C ALA A 514 1.56 -34.64 8.07
N ASP A 515 1.76 -35.96 8.26
CA ASP A 515 0.64 -36.92 8.36
C ASP A 515 0.01 -36.94 9.76
N ALA A 516 0.75 -36.56 10.79
CA ALA A 516 0.32 -36.49 12.18
C ALA A 516 1.16 -35.46 12.97
N LEU A 517 0.55 -34.87 13.98
CA LEU A 517 1.21 -34.04 15.00
C LEU A 517 0.92 -34.63 16.39
N PRO A 518 1.70 -35.60 16.83
CA PRO A 518 1.39 -36.43 18.01
C PRO A 518 1.35 -35.65 19.32
N ASP A 519 2.04 -34.53 19.41
CA ASP A 519 2.12 -33.61 20.55
C ASP A 519 1.21 -32.38 20.42
N LEU A 520 0.25 -32.39 19.46
CA LEU A 520 -0.74 -31.34 19.32
C LEU A 520 -1.73 -31.38 20.48
N THR A 521 -1.63 -30.42 21.38
CA THR A 521 -2.52 -30.26 22.53
C THR A 521 -3.80 -29.50 22.15
N ALA A 522 -4.79 -29.49 23.05
CA ALA A 522 -5.99 -28.65 22.89
C ALA A 522 -5.62 -27.15 22.76
N GLU A 523 -4.63 -26.67 23.50
CA GLU A 523 -4.11 -25.32 23.41
C GLU A 523 -3.46 -25.07 22.02
N GLY A 524 -2.75 -26.06 21.49
CA GLY A 524 -2.20 -25.99 20.13
C GLY A 524 -3.29 -25.86 19.05
N VAL A 525 -4.42 -26.56 19.21
CA VAL A 525 -5.57 -26.41 18.31
C VAL A 525 -6.20 -25.02 18.42
N GLU A 526 -6.35 -24.46 19.62
CA GLU A 526 -6.85 -23.09 19.80
C GLU A 526 -5.88 -22.06 19.21
N ARG A 527 -4.58 -22.29 19.29
CA ARG A 527 -3.57 -21.47 18.64
C ARG A 527 -3.69 -21.52 17.11
N LEU A 528 -3.85 -22.73 16.53
CA LEU A 528 -4.13 -22.90 15.09
C LEU A 528 -5.39 -22.14 14.66
N LYS A 529 -6.45 -22.20 15.47
CA LYS A 529 -7.68 -21.42 15.24
C LYS A 529 -7.43 -19.90 15.25
N GLY A 530 -6.48 -19.42 16.04
CA GLY A 530 -6.03 -18.03 16.06
C GLY A 530 -5.26 -17.66 14.79
N LEU A 531 -4.39 -18.55 14.31
CA LEU A 531 -3.52 -18.34 13.16
C LEU A 531 -4.28 -18.17 11.82
N VAL A 532 -5.54 -18.64 11.72
CA VAL A 532 -6.35 -18.42 10.52
C VAL A 532 -6.69 -16.95 10.25
N PHE A 533 -6.53 -16.08 11.24
CA PHE A 533 -6.82 -14.64 11.11
C PHE A 533 -5.65 -13.82 10.60
N SER A 534 -4.44 -14.39 10.56
CA SER A 534 -3.28 -13.78 9.93
C SER A 534 -3.21 -14.15 8.45
N ALA A 535 -2.94 -13.18 7.59
CA ALA A 535 -2.82 -13.41 6.14
C ALA A 535 -1.68 -14.37 5.79
N GLU A 536 -0.58 -14.31 6.54
CA GLU A 536 0.64 -15.09 6.29
C GLU A 536 0.48 -16.58 6.67
N THR A 537 -0.23 -16.87 7.77
CA THR A 537 -0.36 -18.23 8.30
C THR A 537 -1.68 -18.89 7.96
N ARG A 538 -2.67 -18.14 7.46
CA ARG A 538 -4.03 -18.58 7.19
C ARG A 538 -4.10 -19.87 6.38
N ALA A 539 -3.41 -19.91 5.26
CA ALA A 539 -3.50 -21.02 4.32
C ALA A 539 -3.09 -22.35 4.99
N VAL A 540 -1.91 -22.36 5.62
CA VAL A 540 -1.40 -23.56 6.28
C VAL A 540 -2.23 -23.94 7.52
N ALA A 541 -2.68 -22.95 8.30
CA ALA A 541 -3.51 -23.22 9.47
C ALA A 541 -4.86 -23.86 9.06
N LEU A 542 -5.49 -23.36 7.97
CA LEU A 542 -6.72 -23.97 7.44
C LEU A 542 -6.47 -25.38 6.87
N GLU A 543 -5.33 -25.62 6.21
CA GLU A 543 -4.97 -26.94 5.71
C GLU A 543 -4.77 -27.95 6.86
N VAL A 544 -4.06 -27.57 7.91
CA VAL A 544 -3.83 -28.41 9.10
C VAL A 544 -5.14 -28.67 9.85
N LEU A 545 -5.95 -27.63 10.09
CA LEU A 545 -7.26 -27.75 10.74
C LEU A 545 -8.25 -28.58 9.91
N GLY A 546 -8.13 -28.52 8.58
CA GLY A 546 -8.96 -29.28 7.65
C GLY A 546 -8.59 -30.76 7.53
N ASN A 547 -7.43 -31.18 8.05
CA ASN A 547 -7.00 -32.57 8.00
C ASN A 547 -7.58 -33.37 9.18
N PRO A 548 -8.56 -34.27 8.96
CA PRO A 548 -9.20 -35.01 10.04
C PRO A 548 -8.30 -36.03 10.74
N LYS A 549 -7.11 -36.34 10.19
CA LYS A 549 -6.08 -37.16 10.83
C LYS A 549 -5.31 -36.39 11.90
N ILE A 550 -5.22 -35.05 11.77
CA ILE A 550 -4.50 -34.17 12.70
C ILE A 550 -5.45 -33.55 13.72
N VAL A 551 -6.58 -32.97 13.23
CA VAL A 551 -7.56 -32.28 14.06
C VAL A 551 -8.94 -32.92 13.84
N THR A 552 -9.51 -33.48 14.90
CA THR A 552 -10.84 -34.12 14.79
C THR A 552 -11.98 -33.09 14.68
N PRO A 553 -13.13 -33.44 14.06
CA PRO A 553 -14.29 -32.56 13.98
C PRO A 553 -14.78 -32.01 15.32
N ARG A 554 -14.62 -32.79 16.40
CA ARG A 554 -15.01 -32.36 17.76
C ARG A 554 -14.15 -31.24 18.32
N GLN A 555 -12.87 -31.18 17.95
CA GLN A 555 -11.96 -30.14 18.39
C GLN A 555 -12.22 -28.80 17.70
N LEU A 556 -12.81 -28.79 16.47
CA LEU A 556 -13.13 -27.55 15.76
C LEU A 556 -14.36 -26.84 16.30
N THR A 557 -15.32 -27.53 16.86
CA THR A 557 -16.58 -27.05 17.43
C THR A 557 -17.47 -26.31 16.42
N LEU A 558 -18.79 -26.58 16.43
CA LEU A 558 -19.76 -25.94 15.55
C LEU A 558 -19.82 -24.41 15.74
N PRO A 559 -19.80 -23.85 16.99
CA PRO A 559 -19.82 -22.40 17.17
C PRO A 559 -18.66 -21.68 16.47
N TRP A 560 -17.44 -22.23 16.51
CA TRP A 560 -16.29 -21.64 15.85
C TRP A 560 -16.43 -21.69 14.31
N LEU A 561 -16.86 -22.82 13.76
CA LEU A 561 -17.10 -22.96 12.32
C LEU A 561 -18.19 -22.00 11.82
N LEU A 562 -19.29 -21.85 12.56
CA LEU A 562 -20.35 -20.88 12.23
C LEU A 562 -19.86 -19.44 12.34
N ALA A 563 -18.97 -19.15 13.30
CA ALA A 563 -18.34 -17.83 13.40
C ALA A 563 -17.47 -17.50 12.18
N LEU A 564 -16.73 -18.49 11.66
CA LEU A 564 -15.97 -18.32 10.40
C LEU A 564 -16.90 -18.17 9.19
N ALA A 565 -17.97 -18.96 9.11
CA ALA A 565 -18.93 -18.89 8.01
C ALA A 565 -19.66 -17.53 7.93
N ARG A 566 -19.73 -16.77 9.04
CA ARG A 566 -20.29 -15.41 9.07
C ARG A 566 -19.36 -14.33 8.52
N ARG A 567 -18.08 -14.65 8.34
CA ARG A 567 -17.12 -13.65 7.88
C ARG A 567 -17.22 -13.43 6.37
N ALA A 568 -16.96 -12.19 5.95
CA ALA A 568 -16.90 -11.83 4.53
C ALA A 568 -15.63 -12.33 3.82
N ASP A 569 -14.60 -12.75 4.59
CA ASP A 569 -13.35 -13.27 4.05
C ASP A 569 -13.56 -14.60 3.29
N PRO A 570 -13.24 -14.66 1.97
CA PRO A 570 -13.54 -15.84 1.15
C PRO A 570 -12.80 -17.10 1.58
N ALA A 571 -11.58 -16.98 2.12
CA ALA A 571 -10.79 -18.14 2.54
C ALA A 571 -11.36 -18.76 3.82
N LEU A 572 -11.69 -17.93 4.81
CA LEU A 572 -12.27 -18.37 6.07
C LEU A 572 -13.70 -18.93 5.88
N ASN A 573 -14.50 -18.19 5.14
CA ASN A 573 -15.87 -18.61 4.81
C ASN A 573 -15.85 -19.89 3.96
N GLY A 574 -15.01 -19.96 2.92
CA GLY A 574 -14.89 -21.11 2.05
C GLY A 574 -14.46 -22.38 2.80
N PHE A 575 -13.48 -22.26 3.71
CA PHE A 575 -13.08 -23.37 4.58
C PHE A 575 -14.26 -23.86 5.44
N ALA A 576 -14.89 -22.93 6.18
CA ALA A 576 -15.99 -23.26 7.08
C ALA A 576 -17.16 -23.93 6.32
N ARG A 577 -17.53 -23.38 5.15
CA ARG A 577 -18.59 -23.95 4.29
C ARG A 577 -18.27 -25.38 3.86
N ARG A 578 -17.07 -25.61 3.29
CA ARG A 578 -16.68 -26.97 2.86
C ARG A 578 -16.63 -27.94 4.01
N TYR A 579 -16.08 -27.52 5.15
CA TYR A 579 -15.96 -28.36 6.34
C TYR A 579 -17.35 -28.72 6.91
N LEU A 580 -18.22 -27.72 7.07
CA LEU A 580 -19.59 -27.90 7.56
C LEU A 580 -20.41 -28.79 6.61
N LEU A 581 -20.26 -28.61 5.29
CA LEU A 581 -20.95 -29.44 4.28
C LEU A 581 -20.48 -30.89 4.32
N ALA A 582 -19.17 -31.12 4.44
CA ALA A 582 -18.58 -32.47 4.37
C ALA A 582 -18.78 -33.28 5.66
N HIS A 583 -18.73 -32.62 6.82
CA HIS A 583 -18.58 -33.32 8.11
C HIS A 583 -19.73 -33.14 9.09
N MET A 584 -20.65 -32.15 8.92
CA MET A 584 -21.73 -31.86 9.84
C MET A 584 -23.07 -32.31 9.26
N LYS A 585 -23.86 -33.05 10.06
CA LYS A 585 -25.22 -33.51 9.73
C LYS A 585 -26.27 -32.52 10.26
N PRO A 586 -27.53 -32.55 9.78
CA PRO A 586 -28.59 -31.65 10.26
C PRO A 586 -28.76 -31.61 11.78
N GLN A 587 -28.66 -32.75 12.47
CA GLN A 587 -28.74 -32.82 13.93
C GLN A 587 -27.62 -32.11 14.68
N ASP A 588 -26.45 -31.95 14.05
CA ASP A 588 -25.31 -31.24 14.67
C ASP A 588 -25.58 -29.75 14.80
N PHE A 589 -26.53 -29.22 14.06
CA PHE A 589 -27.00 -27.82 14.13
C PHE A 589 -28.05 -27.58 15.20
N ASP A 590 -28.55 -28.59 15.91
CA ASP A 590 -29.50 -28.42 17.00
C ASP A 590 -28.82 -27.58 18.15
N PRO A 591 -29.43 -26.46 18.58
CA PRO A 591 -28.92 -25.71 19.72
C PRO A 591 -29.10 -26.40 21.07
N GLY A 592 -29.97 -27.41 21.14
CA GLY A 592 -30.32 -28.19 22.33
C GLY A 592 -29.57 -29.53 22.44
N GLN A 593 -28.41 -29.70 21.81
CA GLN A 593 -27.63 -30.93 21.89
C GLN A 593 -27.38 -31.37 23.33
N ASP A 594 -27.47 -32.64 23.61
CA ASP A 594 -27.11 -33.21 24.90
C ASP A 594 -25.58 -33.22 25.13
N ALA A 595 -25.16 -33.56 26.35
CA ALA A 595 -23.73 -33.60 26.72
C ALA A 595 -22.93 -34.62 25.87
N SER A 596 -23.59 -35.57 25.18
CA SER A 596 -22.96 -36.54 24.26
C SER A 596 -22.86 -36.00 22.82
N GLY A 597 -23.40 -34.78 22.55
CA GLY A 597 -23.45 -34.15 21.24
C GLY A 597 -24.54 -34.72 20.32
N ARG A 598 -25.56 -35.37 20.87
CA ARG A 598 -26.72 -35.86 20.12
C ARG A 598 -27.76 -34.74 20.07
N GLY A 599 -28.05 -34.26 18.85
CA GLY A 599 -29.11 -33.29 18.62
C GLY A 599 -30.31 -33.86 17.90
N ASP A 600 -31.44 -33.13 17.97
CA ASP A 600 -32.63 -33.42 17.18
C ASP A 600 -32.45 -32.92 15.74
N ARG A 601 -32.82 -33.79 14.79
CA ARG A 601 -32.70 -33.49 13.36
C ARG A 601 -33.65 -32.40 12.89
N GLU A 602 -34.88 -32.35 13.44
CA GLU A 602 -35.85 -31.35 13.05
C GLU A 602 -35.52 -29.98 13.61
N ALA A 603 -35.04 -29.90 14.87
CA ALA A 603 -34.55 -28.68 15.48
C ALA A 603 -33.33 -28.14 14.74
N GLY A 604 -32.38 -28.99 14.38
CA GLY A 604 -31.20 -28.58 13.59
C GLY A 604 -31.57 -28.11 12.19
N THR A 605 -32.55 -28.76 11.53
CA THR A 605 -33.08 -28.33 10.23
C THR A 605 -33.77 -26.96 10.35
N ALA A 606 -34.58 -26.75 11.38
CA ALA A 606 -35.21 -25.45 11.62
C ALA A 606 -34.19 -24.32 11.83
N ARG A 607 -33.10 -24.62 12.55
CA ARG A 607 -31.98 -23.66 12.70
C ARG A 607 -31.30 -23.35 11.36
N LEU A 608 -31.09 -24.34 10.50
CA LEU A 608 -30.50 -24.10 9.16
C LEU A 608 -31.39 -23.17 8.33
N PHE A 609 -32.73 -23.35 8.37
CA PHE A 609 -33.65 -22.41 7.72
C PHE A 609 -33.62 -21.01 8.36
N ALA A 610 -33.51 -20.92 9.68
CA ALA A 610 -33.35 -19.64 10.37
C ALA A 610 -32.05 -18.92 9.97
N LEU A 611 -30.96 -19.66 9.74
CA LEU A 611 -29.70 -19.11 9.23
C LEU A 611 -29.81 -18.70 7.75
N ALA A 612 -30.53 -19.47 6.92
CA ALA A 612 -30.68 -19.23 5.48
C ALA A 612 -31.56 -18.02 5.14
N LEU A 613 -32.58 -17.77 5.95
CA LEU A 613 -33.63 -16.76 5.71
C LEU A 613 -33.58 -15.59 6.73
N GLY A 614 -32.85 -15.73 7.82
CA GLY A 614 -32.85 -14.79 8.94
C GLY A 614 -32.40 -13.37 8.53
N GLU A 615 -33.12 -12.33 8.97
CA GLU A 615 -32.84 -10.94 8.66
C GLU A 615 -31.53 -10.44 9.29
N LYS A 616 -31.17 -10.95 10.47
CA LYS A 616 -29.97 -10.55 11.22
C LYS A 616 -28.72 -11.32 10.81
N GLU A 617 -28.84 -12.37 10.02
CA GLU A 617 -27.68 -13.13 9.59
C GLU A 617 -26.95 -12.43 8.44
N PRO A 618 -25.62 -12.35 8.46
CA PRO A 618 -24.84 -11.76 7.37
C PRO A 618 -24.91 -12.64 6.11
N GLU A 619 -24.72 -12.02 4.94
CA GLU A 619 -24.79 -12.69 3.64
C GLU A 619 -23.94 -13.98 3.57
N PRO A 620 -22.66 -14.02 4.03
CA PRO A 620 -21.87 -15.26 3.96
C PRO A 620 -22.49 -16.44 4.73
N MET A 621 -23.14 -16.17 5.87
CA MET A 621 -23.82 -17.20 6.66
C MET A 621 -25.09 -17.68 5.97
N ARG A 622 -25.88 -16.75 5.41
CA ARG A 622 -27.08 -17.14 4.63
C ARG A 622 -26.66 -17.96 3.43
N ALA A 623 -25.63 -17.55 2.69
CA ALA A 623 -25.09 -18.27 1.54
C ALA A 623 -24.64 -19.69 1.90
N PHE A 624 -23.96 -19.86 3.05
CA PHE A 624 -23.62 -21.17 3.57
C PHE A 624 -24.89 -22.02 3.82
N ALA A 625 -25.85 -21.51 4.62
CA ALA A 625 -27.04 -22.26 5.02
C ALA A 625 -27.92 -22.58 3.80
N GLN A 626 -28.08 -21.66 2.86
CA GLN A 626 -28.77 -21.89 1.58
C GLN A 626 -28.08 -22.99 0.75
N THR A 627 -26.73 -22.96 0.68
CA THR A 627 -25.96 -24.01 0.00
C THR A 627 -26.14 -25.37 0.69
N TYR A 628 -26.05 -25.39 2.03
CA TYR A 628 -26.26 -26.61 2.80
C TYR A 628 -27.67 -27.22 2.55
N LEU A 629 -28.72 -26.39 2.67
CA LEU A 629 -30.07 -26.80 2.40
C LEU A 629 -30.26 -27.31 0.96
N ARG A 630 -29.67 -26.63 -0.02
CA ARG A 630 -29.68 -27.05 -1.43
C ARG A 630 -28.95 -28.38 -1.64
N CYS A 631 -27.71 -28.52 -1.14
CA CYS A 631 -26.90 -29.73 -1.31
C CYS A 631 -27.55 -30.97 -0.70
N HIS A 632 -28.23 -30.78 0.43
CA HIS A 632 -28.93 -31.89 1.12
C HIS A 632 -30.42 -32.03 0.76
N HIS A 633 -30.94 -31.26 -0.21
CA HIS A 633 -32.29 -31.39 -0.75
C HIS A 633 -32.38 -32.66 -1.62
N PRO A 634 -33.44 -33.48 -1.48
CA PRO A 634 -33.57 -34.74 -2.21
C PRO A 634 -33.55 -34.60 -3.74
N VAL A 635 -34.03 -33.47 -4.27
CA VAL A 635 -34.16 -33.25 -5.72
C VAL A 635 -33.04 -32.36 -6.25
N LEU A 636 -32.62 -31.31 -5.52
CA LEU A 636 -31.65 -30.32 -5.97
C LEU A 636 -30.20 -30.74 -5.69
N GLY A 637 -29.96 -31.61 -4.69
CA GLY A 637 -28.64 -31.91 -4.15
C GLY A 637 -27.77 -32.83 -5.01
N PRO A 638 -28.26 -33.98 -5.50
CA PRO A 638 -27.39 -35.09 -5.93
C PRO A 638 -26.52 -34.87 -7.15
N GLU A 639 -26.85 -33.96 -8.05
CA GLU A 639 -26.23 -33.93 -9.38
C GLU A 639 -25.46 -32.66 -9.73
N GLN A 640 -25.39 -31.66 -8.86
CA GLN A 640 -24.82 -30.33 -9.21
C GLN A 640 -23.86 -29.74 -8.16
N GLY A 641 -22.77 -29.13 -8.66
CA GLY A 641 -21.86 -28.30 -7.89
C GLY A 641 -21.19 -28.98 -6.70
N GLU A 642 -21.12 -28.29 -5.57
CA GLU A 642 -20.46 -28.75 -4.34
C GLU A 642 -20.94 -30.08 -3.80
N ALA A 643 -22.23 -30.42 -3.98
CA ALA A 643 -22.75 -31.71 -3.56
C ALA A 643 -22.15 -32.89 -4.35
N LYS A 644 -21.90 -32.70 -5.65
CA LYS A 644 -21.25 -33.68 -6.50
C LYS A 644 -19.75 -33.77 -6.21
N GLU A 645 -19.09 -32.63 -6.04
CA GLU A 645 -17.64 -32.57 -5.72
C GLU A 645 -17.31 -33.26 -4.39
N LEU A 646 -18.18 -33.14 -3.39
CA LEU A 646 -18.03 -33.75 -2.06
C LEU A 646 -18.71 -35.09 -1.91
N GLU A 647 -19.29 -35.64 -2.98
CA GLU A 647 -20.05 -36.91 -2.99
C GLU A 647 -21.13 -36.97 -1.89
N LEU A 648 -21.83 -35.84 -1.66
CA LEU A 648 -22.81 -35.73 -0.58
C LEU A 648 -24.06 -36.51 -0.88
N LYS A 649 -24.60 -37.22 0.13
CA LYS A 649 -25.91 -37.84 0.08
C LYS A 649 -26.96 -36.90 0.67
N PRO A 650 -28.18 -36.79 0.08
CA PRO A 650 -29.25 -35.99 0.65
C PRO A 650 -29.51 -36.36 2.10
N ALA A 651 -29.39 -35.38 2.99
CA ALA A 651 -29.63 -35.60 4.42
C ALA A 651 -30.94 -35.00 4.94
N LEU A 652 -31.68 -34.23 4.12
CA LEU A 652 -32.91 -33.57 4.49
C LEU A 652 -34.13 -34.32 3.88
N LYS A 653 -35.25 -34.23 4.56
CA LYS A 653 -36.54 -34.75 4.03
C LYS A 653 -37.18 -33.66 3.17
N ARG A 654 -37.89 -34.06 2.11
CA ARG A 654 -38.66 -33.16 1.25
C ARG A 654 -39.67 -32.32 2.05
N SER A 655 -40.31 -32.94 3.05
CA SER A 655 -41.25 -32.28 3.96
C SER A 655 -40.71 -31.15 4.81
N ALA A 656 -39.38 -30.95 4.84
CA ALA A 656 -38.76 -29.80 5.52
C ALA A 656 -38.89 -28.49 4.73
N PHE A 657 -39.07 -28.61 3.41
CA PHE A 657 -39.20 -27.48 2.47
C PHE A 657 -40.69 -27.17 2.22
N THR A 658 -41.34 -26.57 3.21
CA THR A 658 -42.76 -26.25 3.10
C THR A 658 -43.01 -24.94 2.38
N ALA A 659 -44.21 -24.82 1.75
CA ALA A 659 -44.60 -23.58 1.09
C ALA A 659 -44.65 -22.39 2.06
N GLU A 660 -45.10 -22.59 3.30
CA GLU A 660 -45.17 -21.53 4.32
C GLU A 660 -43.80 -20.93 4.66
N ARG A 661 -42.73 -21.71 4.54
CA ARG A 661 -41.36 -21.23 4.79
C ARG A 661 -40.74 -20.53 3.58
N ILE A 662 -40.98 -21.06 2.39
CA ILE A 662 -40.26 -20.66 1.17
C ILE A 662 -41.01 -19.59 0.38
N TRP A 663 -42.34 -19.67 0.27
CA TRP A 663 -43.11 -18.73 -0.55
C TRP A 663 -42.95 -17.26 -0.12
N PRO A 664 -42.99 -16.91 1.18
CA PRO A 664 -42.75 -15.55 1.61
C PRO A 664 -41.33 -15.03 1.24
N ALA A 665 -40.34 -15.92 1.19
CA ALA A 665 -38.96 -15.56 0.87
C ALA A 665 -38.76 -15.15 -0.61
N LEU A 666 -39.72 -15.48 -1.50
CA LEU A 666 -39.73 -14.96 -2.88
C LEU A 666 -39.90 -13.42 -2.94
N PHE A 667 -40.51 -12.84 -1.91
CA PHE A 667 -40.80 -11.42 -1.80
C PHE A 667 -39.85 -10.69 -0.86
N ASP A 668 -38.75 -11.35 -0.44
CA ASP A 668 -37.73 -10.74 0.43
C ASP A 668 -36.99 -9.64 -0.30
N LYS A 669 -36.53 -8.64 0.42
CA LYS A 669 -35.72 -7.51 -0.12
C LYS A 669 -34.33 -7.97 -0.61
N ARG A 670 -33.80 -9.03 0.00
CA ARG A 670 -32.46 -9.56 -0.27
C ARG A 670 -32.48 -10.52 -1.47
N GLU A 671 -31.59 -10.27 -2.41
CA GLU A 671 -31.52 -11.03 -3.67
C GLU A 671 -31.12 -12.50 -3.44
N ASP A 672 -30.13 -12.75 -2.54
CA ASP A 672 -29.68 -14.11 -2.18
C ASP A 672 -30.83 -14.97 -1.66
N VAL A 673 -31.70 -14.40 -0.81
CA VAL A 673 -32.87 -15.08 -0.25
C VAL A 673 -33.90 -15.37 -1.34
N ARG A 674 -34.19 -14.41 -2.21
CA ARG A 674 -35.09 -14.62 -3.34
C ARG A 674 -34.58 -15.69 -4.31
N ARG A 675 -33.28 -15.68 -4.64
CA ARG A 675 -32.67 -16.69 -5.52
C ARG A 675 -32.77 -18.10 -4.94
N PHE A 676 -32.46 -18.24 -3.65
CA PHE A 676 -32.62 -19.53 -2.96
C PHE A 676 -34.10 -19.99 -2.97
N ALA A 677 -35.02 -19.11 -2.58
CA ALA A 677 -36.46 -19.42 -2.58
C ALA A 677 -36.95 -19.78 -3.99
N ALA A 678 -36.51 -19.07 -5.03
CA ALA A 678 -36.83 -19.36 -6.41
C ALA A 678 -36.36 -20.76 -6.86
N LEU A 679 -35.13 -21.13 -6.46
CA LEU A 679 -34.58 -22.45 -6.78
C LEU A 679 -35.39 -23.56 -6.13
N VAL A 680 -35.73 -23.45 -4.82
CA VAL A 680 -36.54 -24.43 -4.09
C VAL A 680 -37.96 -24.47 -4.64
N THR A 681 -38.57 -23.31 -4.92
CA THR A 681 -39.92 -23.23 -5.48
C THR A 681 -40.02 -24.00 -6.79
N ARG A 682 -39.03 -23.91 -7.67
CA ARG A 682 -39.01 -24.67 -8.93
C ARG A 682 -39.08 -26.18 -8.72
N ALA A 683 -38.38 -26.68 -7.69
CA ALA A 683 -38.33 -28.10 -7.39
C ALA A 683 -39.59 -28.60 -6.67
N GLU A 684 -40.27 -27.72 -5.91
CA GLU A 684 -41.34 -28.11 -4.98
C GLU A 684 -42.74 -27.60 -5.38
N LEU A 685 -42.84 -26.77 -6.44
CA LEU A 685 -44.08 -26.07 -6.83
C LEU A 685 -45.29 -27.01 -6.92
N ARG A 686 -45.12 -28.15 -7.59
CA ARG A 686 -46.18 -29.13 -7.78
C ARG A 686 -46.46 -29.95 -6.52
N ALA A 687 -45.42 -30.23 -5.72
CA ALA A 687 -45.56 -30.92 -4.45
C ALA A 687 -46.35 -30.10 -3.42
N TRP A 688 -46.28 -28.79 -3.50
CA TRP A 688 -47.07 -27.87 -2.67
C TRP A 688 -48.49 -27.66 -3.19
N GLY A 689 -48.79 -28.00 -4.44
CA GLY A 689 -50.07 -27.68 -5.08
C GLY A 689 -50.22 -26.19 -5.45
N TYR A 690 -49.12 -25.47 -5.63
CA TYR A 690 -49.08 -24.01 -5.84
C TYR A 690 -49.00 -23.61 -7.32
N GLN A 691 -49.28 -24.53 -8.26
CA GLN A 691 -49.18 -24.26 -9.69
C GLN A 691 -50.05 -23.07 -10.13
N THR A 692 -51.24 -22.91 -9.57
CA THR A 692 -52.11 -21.79 -9.89
C THR A 692 -51.68 -20.44 -9.30
N ARG A 693 -50.74 -20.45 -8.36
CA ARG A 693 -50.22 -19.22 -7.75
C ARG A 693 -49.06 -18.60 -8.53
N VAL A 694 -48.57 -19.25 -9.58
CA VAL A 694 -47.43 -18.69 -10.37
C VAL A 694 -47.74 -17.36 -11.03
N TYR A 695 -49.00 -17.04 -11.30
CA TYR A 695 -49.40 -15.74 -11.87
C TYR A 695 -49.04 -14.57 -10.97
N GLU A 696 -49.07 -14.75 -9.65
CA GLU A 696 -48.66 -13.73 -8.68
C GLU A 696 -47.19 -13.33 -8.90
N LEU A 697 -46.35 -14.28 -9.27
CA LEU A 697 -44.91 -14.10 -9.45
C LEU A 697 -44.56 -13.36 -10.76
N ALA A 698 -45.43 -13.41 -11.77
CA ALA A 698 -45.21 -12.78 -13.06
C ALA A 698 -45.06 -11.24 -12.98
N HIS A 699 -45.61 -10.63 -11.92
CA HIS A 699 -45.58 -9.19 -11.69
C HIS A 699 -44.42 -8.72 -10.83
N SER A 700 -43.60 -9.64 -10.26
CA SER A 700 -42.50 -9.34 -9.36
C SER A 700 -41.44 -8.43 -10.04
N ASP A 701 -40.84 -7.51 -9.27
CA ASP A 701 -39.73 -6.71 -9.72
C ASP A 701 -38.43 -7.54 -9.88
N ALA A 702 -38.31 -8.62 -9.11
CA ALA A 702 -37.19 -9.53 -9.15
C ALA A 702 -37.27 -10.47 -10.37
N ARG A 703 -36.23 -10.45 -11.21
CA ARG A 703 -36.16 -11.28 -12.42
C ARG A 703 -36.20 -12.78 -12.12
N GLU A 704 -35.51 -13.22 -11.08
CA GLU A 704 -35.42 -14.62 -10.64
C GLU A 704 -36.78 -15.15 -10.25
N VAL A 705 -37.62 -14.33 -9.65
CA VAL A 705 -39.00 -14.69 -9.24
C VAL A 705 -39.93 -14.71 -10.46
N ARG A 706 -39.85 -13.68 -11.32
CA ARG A 706 -40.66 -13.66 -12.58
C ARG A 706 -40.39 -14.88 -13.45
N ASN A 707 -39.12 -15.31 -13.52
CA ASN A 707 -38.73 -16.45 -14.34
C ASN A 707 -39.43 -17.76 -13.92
N ILE A 708 -39.80 -17.91 -12.64
CA ILE A 708 -40.60 -19.09 -12.22
C ILE A 708 -41.92 -19.11 -12.96
N ALA A 709 -42.64 -17.97 -12.94
CA ALA A 709 -43.92 -17.87 -13.64
C ALA A 709 -43.76 -18.02 -15.16
N PHE A 710 -42.73 -17.42 -15.74
CA PHE A 710 -42.51 -17.49 -17.17
C PHE A 710 -42.15 -18.90 -17.64
N ASP A 711 -41.28 -19.62 -16.89
CA ASP A 711 -40.92 -21.00 -17.21
C ASP A 711 -42.16 -21.95 -17.05
N ALA A 712 -42.94 -21.74 -16.00
CA ALA A 712 -44.13 -22.54 -15.75
C ALA A 712 -45.24 -22.32 -16.80
N LEU A 713 -45.49 -21.08 -17.18
CA LEU A 713 -46.57 -20.68 -18.09
C LEU A 713 -46.22 -20.83 -19.57
N ARG A 714 -45.05 -20.35 -19.98
CA ARG A 714 -44.61 -20.33 -21.40
C ARG A 714 -44.55 -21.73 -21.99
N LYS A 715 -44.13 -22.71 -21.19
CA LYS A 715 -43.97 -24.11 -21.59
C LYS A 715 -45.23 -24.92 -21.34
N ALA A 716 -46.32 -24.29 -20.97
CA ALA A 716 -47.60 -25.00 -20.77
C ALA A 716 -47.97 -25.82 -22.00
N GLY A 717 -48.23 -27.14 -21.81
CA GLY A 717 -48.55 -28.08 -22.87
C GLY A 717 -47.37 -28.53 -23.74
N ASP A 718 -46.15 -28.20 -23.39
CA ASP A 718 -44.93 -28.71 -24.06
C ASP A 718 -44.57 -30.09 -23.48
N PRO A 719 -44.58 -31.17 -24.30
CA PRO A 719 -44.25 -32.51 -23.82
C PRO A 719 -42.80 -32.67 -23.36
N SER A 720 -41.90 -31.80 -23.79
CA SER A 720 -40.52 -31.83 -23.40
C SER A 720 -40.22 -31.06 -22.12
N ALA A 721 -41.19 -30.32 -21.58
CA ALA A 721 -41.01 -29.51 -20.39
C ALA A 721 -41.07 -30.36 -19.11
N ASP A 722 -40.32 -29.91 -18.08
CA ASP A 722 -40.36 -30.59 -16.76
C ASP A 722 -41.76 -30.51 -16.14
N PRO A 723 -42.45 -31.65 -15.97
CA PRO A 723 -43.80 -31.69 -15.42
C PRO A 723 -43.86 -31.26 -13.95
N ALA A 724 -42.72 -31.23 -13.24
CA ALA A 724 -42.67 -30.76 -11.86
C ALA A 724 -42.90 -29.26 -11.76
N MET A 725 -42.63 -28.51 -12.83
CA MET A 725 -42.62 -27.06 -12.85
C MET A 725 -43.68 -26.47 -13.78
N THR A 726 -43.98 -27.07 -14.91
CA THR A 726 -44.87 -26.50 -15.94
C THR A 726 -46.33 -26.80 -15.67
N LEU A 727 -47.22 -25.90 -16.07
CA LEU A 727 -48.65 -26.10 -16.04
C LEU A 727 -49.08 -26.96 -17.25
N ALA A 728 -50.08 -27.84 -17.03
CA ALA A 728 -50.82 -28.41 -18.15
C ALA A 728 -51.69 -27.33 -18.80
N VAL A 729 -52.07 -27.53 -20.07
CA VAL A 729 -52.94 -26.57 -20.78
C VAL A 729 -54.26 -26.38 -20.07
N GLU A 730 -54.79 -27.47 -19.49
CA GLU A 730 -56.02 -27.51 -18.71
C GLU A 730 -55.95 -26.71 -17.40
N GLU A 731 -54.77 -26.52 -16.86
CA GLU A 731 -54.51 -25.75 -15.62
C GLU A 731 -54.39 -24.25 -15.87
N LEU A 732 -54.28 -23.81 -17.13
CA LEU A 732 -54.24 -22.39 -17.45
C LEU A 732 -55.59 -21.72 -17.14
N ASP A 733 -55.57 -20.73 -16.26
CA ASP A 733 -56.74 -19.89 -15.94
C ASP A 733 -56.84 -18.74 -16.94
N PRO A 734 -57.89 -18.70 -17.79
CA PRO A 734 -58.08 -17.64 -18.74
C PRO A 734 -58.13 -16.26 -18.12
N ALA A 735 -58.78 -16.10 -16.95
CA ALA A 735 -58.89 -14.79 -16.31
C ALA A 735 -57.50 -14.27 -15.87
N GLN A 736 -56.66 -15.14 -15.31
CA GLN A 736 -55.30 -14.79 -14.89
C GLN A 736 -54.38 -14.49 -16.08
N VAL A 737 -54.50 -15.27 -17.18
CA VAL A 737 -53.72 -14.97 -18.42
C VAL A 737 -54.10 -13.60 -19.00
N PHE A 738 -55.41 -13.27 -19.02
CA PHE A 738 -55.84 -11.94 -19.44
C PHE A 738 -55.37 -10.83 -18.48
N ALA A 739 -55.34 -11.09 -17.18
CA ALA A 739 -54.80 -10.18 -16.18
C ALA A 739 -53.30 -9.88 -16.41
N LEU A 740 -52.47 -10.82 -16.88
CA LEU A 740 -51.07 -10.58 -17.26
C LEU A 740 -50.92 -9.50 -18.32
N THR A 741 -51.87 -9.39 -19.29
CA THR A 741 -51.83 -8.36 -20.36
C THR A 741 -51.99 -6.94 -19.83
N GLU A 742 -52.50 -6.76 -18.63
CA GLU A 742 -52.69 -5.47 -17.97
C GLU A 742 -51.56 -5.14 -16.97
N SER A 743 -50.54 -6.01 -16.85
CA SER A 743 -49.42 -5.83 -15.92
C SER A 743 -48.66 -4.55 -16.22
N LEU A 744 -48.09 -3.93 -15.18
CA LEU A 744 -47.14 -2.83 -15.33
C LEU A 744 -45.83 -3.29 -16.00
N LYS A 745 -45.50 -4.60 -15.91
CA LYS A 745 -44.29 -5.19 -16.50
C LYS A 745 -44.49 -5.57 -17.95
N LYS A 746 -43.70 -4.99 -18.85
CA LYS A 746 -43.81 -5.29 -20.30
C LYS A 746 -43.66 -6.79 -20.58
N SER A 747 -42.70 -7.48 -19.91
CA SER A 747 -42.48 -8.92 -20.08
C SER A 747 -43.66 -9.78 -19.67
N ALA A 748 -44.42 -9.41 -18.62
CA ALA A 748 -45.61 -10.10 -18.22
C ALA A 748 -46.76 -9.89 -19.25
N ARG A 749 -46.90 -8.67 -19.80
CA ARG A 749 -47.87 -8.39 -20.88
C ARG A 749 -47.59 -9.23 -22.12
N GLU A 750 -46.30 -9.26 -22.55
CA GLU A 750 -45.87 -10.08 -23.69
C GLU A 750 -46.12 -11.56 -23.47
N LEU A 751 -45.86 -12.05 -22.26
CA LEU A 751 -46.20 -13.44 -21.90
C LEU A 751 -47.70 -13.70 -22.00
N GLY A 752 -48.56 -12.82 -21.46
CA GLY A 752 -50.01 -12.95 -21.54
C GLY A 752 -50.49 -12.98 -22.99
N LEU A 753 -50.01 -12.06 -23.86
CA LEU A 753 -50.37 -12.05 -25.27
C LEU A 753 -49.90 -13.32 -26.00
N SER A 754 -48.70 -13.80 -25.70
CA SER A 754 -48.16 -15.06 -26.28
C SER A 754 -48.97 -16.28 -25.87
N LEU A 755 -49.40 -16.36 -24.60
CA LEU A 755 -50.28 -17.46 -24.12
C LEU A 755 -51.65 -17.40 -24.76
N ILE A 756 -52.27 -16.23 -24.90
CA ILE A 756 -53.56 -16.07 -25.58
C ILE A 756 -53.42 -16.54 -27.03
N LEU A 757 -52.35 -16.14 -27.72
CA LEU A 757 -52.12 -16.54 -29.11
C LEU A 757 -51.88 -18.05 -29.24
N LYS A 758 -51.03 -18.63 -28.41
CA LYS A 758 -50.66 -20.06 -28.46
C LYS A 758 -51.88 -20.98 -28.12
N HIS A 759 -52.68 -20.60 -27.15
CA HIS A 759 -53.79 -21.40 -26.65
C HIS A 759 -55.15 -20.75 -26.93
N TYR A 760 -55.27 -20.07 -28.11
CA TYR A 760 -56.39 -19.23 -28.45
C TYR A 760 -57.73 -19.95 -28.39
N ALA A 761 -57.80 -21.19 -28.87
CA ALA A 761 -59.02 -22.01 -28.86
C ALA A 761 -59.62 -22.17 -27.44
N ARG A 762 -58.80 -22.22 -26.42
CA ARG A 762 -59.25 -22.37 -25.02
C ARG A 762 -59.42 -21.03 -24.30
N ILE A 763 -58.47 -20.12 -24.49
CA ILE A 763 -58.36 -18.87 -23.72
C ILE A 763 -59.06 -17.72 -24.43
N GLY A 764 -59.03 -17.68 -25.77
CA GLY A 764 -59.55 -16.61 -26.62
C GLY A 764 -61.08 -16.45 -26.58
N GLY A 765 -61.59 -15.72 -27.58
CA GLY A 765 -63.02 -15.44 -27.80
C GLY A 765 -63.30 -13.94 -28.01
N PRO A 766 -64.35 -13.60 -28.79
CA PRO A 766 -64.63 -12.20 -29.16
C PRO A 766 -64.90 -11.32 -27.94
N GLU A 767 -65.61 -11.80 -26.94
CA GLU A 767 -65.91 -11.04 -25.72
C GLU A 767 -64.66 -10.64 -24.96
N ARG A 768 -63.70 -11.59 -24.81
CA ARG A 768 -62.43 -11.36 -24.13
C ARG A 768 -61.56 -10.41 -24.90
N LEU A 769 -61.54 -10.48 -26.23
CA LEU A 769 -60.86 -9.51 -27.08
C LEU A 769 -61.49 -8.10 -26.95
N GLY A 770 -62.81 -8.00 -26.89
CA GLY A 770 -63.49 -6.73 -26.62
C GLY A 770 -63.05 -6.14 -25.27
N TRP A 771 -62.82 -6.96 -24.28
CA TRP A 771 -62.27 -6.55 -22.99
C TRP A 771 -60.81 -6.03 -23.11
N LEU A 772 -59.93 -6.71 -23.88
CA LEU A 772 -58.59 -6.25 -24.14
C LEU A 772 -58.50 -4.92 -24.96
N MET A 773 -59.52 -4.61 -25.77
CA MET A 773 -59.60 -3.33 -26.47
C MET A 773 -59.67 -2.16 -25.51
N GLN A 774 -60.03 -2.36 -24.25
CA GLN A 774 -60.09 -1.31 -23.24
C GLN A 774 -58.74 -1.15 -22.48
N SER A 775 -57.72 -1.93 -22.82
CA SER A 775 -56.40 -1.87 -22.17
C SER A 775 -55.74 -0.48 -22.27
N ALA A 776 -54.98 -0.10 -21.26
CA ALA A 776 -54.18 1.09 -21.28
C ALA A 776 -52.96 0.99 -22.22
N ASP A 777 -52.58 -0.25 -22.60
CA ASP A 777 -51.44 -0.50 -23.46
C ASP A 777 -51.79 -0.56 -24.94
N ARG A 778 -51.07 0.18 -25.77
CA ARG A 778 -51.32 0.26 -27.22
C ARG A 778 -51.14 -1.10 -27.91
N GLU A 779 -50.13 -1.82 -27.56
CA GLU A 779 -49.79 -3.11 -28.19
C GLU A 779 -50.85 -4.19 -27.83
N VAL A 780 -51.38 -4.14 -26.60
CA VAL A 780 -52.49 -4.98 -26.18
C VAL A 780 -53.77 -4.70 -26.98
N ARG A 781 -54.11 -3.42 -27.15
CA ARG A 781 -55.29 -3.02 -27.99
C ARG A 781 -55.10 -3.45 -29.44
N LEU A 782 -53.90 -3.22 -30.00
CA LEU A 782 -53.56 -3.59 -31.36
C LEU A 782 -53.69 -5.09 -31.58
N PHE A 783 -53.16 -5.88 -30.63
CA PHE A 783 -53.30 -7.35 -30.61
C PHE A 783 -54.78 -7.75 -30.57
N ALA A 784 -55.59 -7.16 -29.70
CA ALA A 784 -57.00 -7.49 -29.56
C ALA A 784 -57.82 -7.25 -30.84
N VAL A 785 -57.62 -6.07 -31.49
CA VAL A 785 -58.35 -5.73 -32.73
C VAL A 785 -57.87 -6.63 -33.89
N ARG A 786 -56.55 -6.88 -34.01
CA ARG A 786 -56.04 -7.80 -35.05
C ARG A 786 -56.58 -9.22 -34.86
N MET A 787 -56.53 -9.75 -33.65
CA MET A 787 -57.05 -11.10 -33.34
C MET A 787 -58.56 -11.21 -33.58
N LEU A 788 -59.37 -10.15 -33.25
CA LEU A 788 -60.78 -10.14 -33.57
C LEU A 788 -61.02 -10.26 -35.06
N TRP A 789 -60.32 -9.47 -35.88
CA TRP A 789 -60.42 -9.54 -37.33
C TRP A 789 -59.91 -10.85 -37.91
N GLU A 790 -58.75 -11.35 -37.48
CA GLU A 790 -58.16 -12.56 -38.04
C GLU A 790 -58.94 -13.83 -37.70
N LYS A 791 -59.45 -13.95 -36.46
CA LYS A 791 -60.07 -15.17 -35.98
C LYS A 791 -61.60 -15.15 -36.08
N HIS A 792 -62.25 -13.99 -36.05
CA HIS A 792 -63.66 -13.86 -35.86
C HIS A 792 -64.43 -13.17 -37.02
N ARG A 793 -63.74 -12.67 -38.04
CA ARG A 793 -64.43 -12.08 -39.22
C ARG A 793 -65.35 -13.11 -39.92
N PRO A 794 -66.42 -12.68 -40.56
CA PRO A 794 -67.22 -13.57 -41.41
C PRO A 794 -66.39 -14.24 -42.53
N ARG A 795 -66.80 -15.44 -42.99
CA ARG A 795 -66.05 -16.20 -44.01
C ARG A 795 -65.91 -15.52 -45.37
N ASP A 796 -66.89 -14.79 -45.72
CA ASP A 796 -67.02 -14.07 -47.01
C ASP A 796 -66.17 -12.82 -47.11
N LEU A 797 -65.53 -12.39 -45.97
CA LEU A 797 -64.61 -11.24 -46.00
C LEU A 797 -63.16 -11.72 -46.22
N PRO A 798 -62.42 -11.07 -47.13
CA PRO A 798 -61.02 -11.42 -47.37
C PRO A 798 -60.18 -11.25 -46.12
N PRO A 799 -59.11 -12.08 -45.99
CA PRO A 799 -58.16 -11.85 -44.94
C PRO A 799 -57.39 -10.51 -45.21
N GLY A 800 -57.61 -9.50 -44.41
CA GLY A 800 -57.10 -8.20 -44.64
C GLY A 800 -55.55 -8.13 -44.57
N TRP A 801 -55.01 -8.09 -43.43
CA TRP A 801 -53.53 -8.08 -43.22
C TRP A 801 -53.01 -9.48 -42.84
N GLN A 802 -51.76 -9.75 -43.19
CA GLN A 802 -51.07 -10.95 -42.68
C GLN A 802 -50.57 -10.69 -41.23
N PRO A 803 -50.67 -11.69 -40.32
CA PRO A 803 -50.08 -11.59 -39.00
C PRO A 803 -48.60 -11.30 -39.13
N ARG A 804 -48.08 -10.23 -38.45
CA ARG A 804 -46.66 -10.11 -38.28
C ARG A 804 -46.20 -11.25 -37.36
N ALA A 805 -45.45 -12.21 -37.93
CA ALA A 805 -44.76 -13.26 -37.14
C ALA A 805 -44.03 -12.59 -35.97
N ALA A 806 -44.33 -13.03 -34.76
CA ALA A 806 -43.55 -12.62 -33.59
C ALA A 806 -42.11 -13.04 -33.86
N ARG A 807 -41.16 -12.12 -33.69
CA ARG A 807 -39.73 -12.41 -33.90
C ARG A 807 -39.35 -13.58 -33.00
N GLY A 808 -39.14 -14.75 -33.57
CA GLY A 808 -38.50 -15.89 -32.94
C GLY A 808 -39.39 -17.13 -32.66
N GLU A 809 -40.67 -17.19 -33.10
CA GLU A 809 -41.46 -18.41 -32.90
C GLU A 809 -41.79 -19.08 -34.24
N ALA A 810 -41.37 -20.37 -34.36
CA ALA A 810 -41.49 -21.19 -35.57
C ALA A 810 -42.87 -21.87 -35.70
N ASP A 811 -43.79 -21.70 -34.73
CA ASP A 811 -45.08 -22.39 -34.77
C ASP A 811 -46.23 -21.41 -35.05
N ALA A 812 -46.79 -21.53 -36.22
CA ALA A 812 -48.05 -20.90 -36.53
C ALA A 812 -49.13 -21.39 -35.51
N PRO A 813 -49.93 -20.50 -34.91
CA PRO A 813 -50.98 -20.92 -33.98
C PRO A 813 -51.94 -21.85 -34.72
N ALA A 814 -52.33 -22.95 -34.05
CA ALA A 814 -53.32 -23.86 -34.58
C ALA A 814 -54.59 -23.08 -34.94
N GLU A 815 -55.04 -23.21 -36.16
CA GLU A 815 -56.30 -22.58 -36.57
C GLU A 815 -57.43 -23.10 -35.66
N PRO A 816 -58.32 -22.22 -35.18
CA PRO A 816 -59.52 -22.70 -34.46
C PRO A 816 -60.33 -23.61 -35.36
N PRO A 817 -61.06 -24.59 -34.80
CA PRO A 817 -61.92 -25.44 -35.56
C PRO A 817 -62.77 -24.59 -36.51
N GLU A 818 -63.02 -25.13 -37.73
CA GLU A 818 -63.49 -24.35 -38.91
C GLU A 818 -64.73 -23.50 -38.65
N ASP A 819 -65.56 -23.73 -37.62
CA ASP A 819 -66.82 -23.03 -37.35
C ASP A 819 -67.00 -22.37 -35.98
N ALA A 820 -66.06 -22.53 -35.05
CA ALA A 820 -66.21 -21.99 -33.70
C ALA A 820 -65.76 -20.55 -33.57
N GLY A 821 -66.72 -19.63 -33.36
CA GLY A 821 -66.47 -18.24 -32.96
C GLY A 821 -66.40 -17.20 -34.04
N ARG A 822 -66.59 -17.54 -35.31
CA ARG A 822 -66.75 -16.52 -36.38
C ARG A 822 -68.16 -15.85 -36.32
N PHE A 823 -68.20 -14.56 -36.58
CA PHE A 823 -69.45 -13.83 -36.70
C PHE A 823 -70.21 -14.32 -37.98
N ALA A 824 -71.53 -14.42 -37.88
CA ALA A 824 -72.36 -14.90 -39.01
C ALA A 824 -72.31 -14.01 -40.23
N ASP A 825 -72.31 -12.70 -40.06
CA ASP A 825 -72.23 -11.72 -41.10
C ASP A 825 -71.53 -10.42 -40.63
N VAL A 826 -71.32 -9.50 -41.54
CA VAL A 826 -70.71 -8.21 -41.31
C VAL A 826 -71.44 -7.37 -40.28
N GLU A 827 -72.80 -7.46 -40.27
CA GLU A 827 -73.60 -6.68 -39.36
C GLU A 827 -73.55 -7.21 -37.94
N ALA A 828 -73.34 -8.50 -37.73
CA ALA A 828 -73.11 -9.11 -36.41
C ALA A 828 -71.78 -8.62 -35.84
N LEU A 829 -70.76 -8.58 -36.64
CA LEU A 829 -69.42 -8.02 -36.22
C LEU A 829 -69.48 -6.55 -35.92
N ARG A 830 -70.21 -5.74 -36.75
CA ARG A 830 -70.48 -4.30 -36.51
C ARG A 830 -71.22 -4.08 -35.19
N ARG A 831 -72.28 -4.85 -34.92
CA ARG A 831 -72.98 -4.77 -33.63
C ARG A 831 -72.07 -5.09 -32.44
N PHE A 832 -71.22 -6.06 -32.61
CA PHE A 832 -70.23 -6.38 -31.57
C PHE A 832 -69.25 -5.20 -31.34
N LEU A 833 -68.67 -4.66 -32.38
CA LEU A 833 -67.76 -3.48 -32.27
C LEU A 833 -68.48 -2.25 -31.69
N ARG A 834 -69.68 -2.00 -32.07
CA ARG A 834 -70.56 -0.93 -31.55
C ARG A 834 -70.82 -1.17 -30.04
N TYR A 835 -71.11 -2.40 -29.64
CA TYR A 835 -71.29 -2.78 -28.24
C TYR A 835 -70.00 -2.53 -27.42
N VAL A 836 -68.84 -2.95 -27.94
CA VAL A 836 -67.54 -2.72 -27.26
C VAL A 836 -67.29 -1.21 -27.10
N LEU A 837 -67.38 -0.41 -28.15
CA LEU A 837 -67.15 1.00 -28.09
C LEU A 837 -68.17 1.74 -27.20
N SER A 838 -69.44 1.35 -27.21
CA SER A 838 -70.47 1.96 -26.35
C SER A 838 -70.29 1.57 -24.87
N GLY A 839 -69.76 0.36 -24.60
CA GLY A 839 -69.51 -0.17 -23.25
C GLY A 839 -68.22 0.23 -22.60
N ILE A 840 -67.30 1.02 -23.29
CA ILE A 840 -66.05 1.42 -22.71
C ILE A 840 -66.29 2.42 -21.56
N PRO A 841 -66.00 2.04 -20.33
CA PRO A 841 -66.19 2.91 -19.17
C PRO A 841 -65.19 4.05 -19.15
N ALA A 842 -65.34 4.94 -18.20
CA ALA A 842 -64.47 6.09 -17.99
C ALA A 842 -63.03 5.75 -17.62
N GLY A 843 -62.65 4.53 -17.52
CA GLY A 843 -61.35 3.96 -17.23
C GLY A 843 -61.50 2.61 -16.63
N ARG A 844 -60.47 1.75 -16.70
CA ARG A 844 -60.49 0.43 -16.16
C ARG A 844 -59.72 0.42 -14.81
N SER A 845 -60.44 0.15 -13.74
CA SER A 845 -59.89 -0.05 -12.43
C SER A 845 -59.90 -1.55 -12.07
N PRO A 846 -58.95 -2.06 -11.36
CA PRO A 846 -59.04 -3.40 -10.75
C PRO A 846 -60.28 -3.46 -9.83
N GLU A 847 -60.97 -4.56 -9.82
CA GLU A 847 -62.04 -4.78 -8.87
C GLU A 847 -61.50 -5.07 -7.48
N PRO A 848 -62.22 -4.73 -6.39
CA PRO A 848 -61.85 -5.11 -5.05
C PRO A 848 -61.75 -6.66 -4.92
N GLY A 849 -60.59 -7.15 -4.51
CA GLY A 849 -60.33 -8.62 -4.37
C GLY A 849 -59.65 -9.26 -5.59
N ASP A 850 -59.21 -8.47 -6.55
CA ASP A 850 -58.48 -8.93 -7.73
C ASP A 850 -56.98 -9.10 -7.40
N ASP A 851 -56.60 -10.32 -7.03
CA ASP A 851 -55.22 -10.68 -6.59
C ASP A 851 -54.20 -10.84 -7.74
N ALA A 852 -54.58 -10.51 -8.97
CA ALA A 852 -53.72 -10.71 -10.15
C ALA A 852 -52.54 -9.74 -10.27
N GLY A 853 -52.15 -9.06 -9.20
CA GLY A 853 -51.01 -8.18 -9.14
C GLY A 853 -51.24 -6.74 -9.68
N PRO A 854 -50.24 -5.91 -9.78
CA PRO A 854 -50.39 -4.52 -10.18
C PRO A 854 -50.80 -4.40 -11.64
N ARG A 855 -51.83 -3.61 -11.90
CA ARG A 855 -52.41 -3.37 -13.24
C ARG A 855 -52.21 -1.93 -13.70
N ARG A 856 -52.15 -1.78 -15.01
CA ARG A 856 -52.22 -0.45 -15.66
C ARG A 856 -53.63 0.12 -15.62
N ARG A 857 -53.74 1.42 -15.51
CA ARG A 857 -55.01 2.15 -15.54
C ARG A 857 -55.03 3.09 -16.74
N LEU A 858 -56.18 3.23 -17.37
CA LEU A 858 -56.43 4.17 -18.41
C LEU A 858 -57.34 5.27 -17.87
N SER A 859 -57.03 6.54 -18.19
CA SER A 859 -57.88 7.67 -17.79
C SER A 859 -59.25 7.60 -18.52
N ALA A 860 -60.26 8.08 -17.87
CA ALA A 860 -61.66 8.08 -18.36
C ALA A 860 -61.79 8.75 -19.76
N SER A 861 -61.11 9.85 -19.97
CA SER A 861 -61.19 10.63 -21.20
C SER A 861 -60.42 10.02 -22.38
N GLU A 862 -59.63 9.04 -22.18
CA GLU A 862 -58.74 8.48 -23.18
C GLU A 862 -59.09 7.11 -23.70
N ALA A 863 -59.88 6.32 -22.91
CA ALA A 863 -60.16 4.94 -23.22
C ALA A 863 -60.74 4.73 -24.64
N LYS A 864 -61.86 5.34 -24.95
CA LYS A 864 -62.52 5.18 -26.26
C LYS A 864 -61.67 5.78 -27.40
N ARG A 865 -61.07 6.95 -27.18
CA ARG A 865 -60.20 7.58 -28.17
C ARG A 865 -59.06 6.67 -28.58
N HIS A 866 -58.43 6.02 -27.63
CA HIS A 866 -57.29 5.13 -27.93
C HIS A 866 -57.78 3.86 -28.70
N VAL A 867 -58.96 3.34 -28.45
CA VAL A 867 -59.51 2.25 -29.26
C VAL A 867 -59.80 2.73 -30.69
N ILE A 868 -60.44 3.88 -30.84
CA ILE A 868 -60.71 4.49 -32.16
C ILE A 868 -59.43 4.71 -32.96
N GLU A 869 -58.35 5.17 -32.29
CA GLU A 869 -57.04 5.37 -32.95
C GLU A 869 -56.45 4.05 -33.46
N ILE A 870 -56.54 2.99 -32.71
CA ILE A 870 -56.04 1.66 -33.11
C ILE A 870 -56.88 1.07 -34.25
N VAL A 871 -58.22 1.16 -34.12
CA VAL A 871 -59.16 0.69 -35.17
C VAL A 871 -58.89 1.48 -36.47
N ARG A 872 -58.72 2.81 -36.38
CA ARG A 872 -58.36 3.69 -37.53
C ARG A 872 -57.06 3.24 -38.19
N ASP A 873 -55.97 3.05 -37.38
CA ASP A 873 -54.64 2.76 -37.91
C ASP A 873 -54.65 1.40 -38.67
N LEU A 874 -55.36 0.40 -38.17
CA LEU A 874 -55.54 -0.86 -38.88
C LEU A 874 -56.47 -0.77 -40.09
N ALA A 875 -57.52 0.04 -40.02
CA ALA A 875 -58.41 0.28 -41.13
C ALA A 875 -57.79 1.07 -42.30
N VAL A 876 -56.75 1.89 -42.02
CA VAL A 876 -55.92 2.53 -43.07
C VAL A 876 -55.18 1.47 -43.89
N GLU A 877 -54.76 0.35 -43.27
CA GLU A 877 -53.99 -0.73 -43.92
C GLU A 877 -54.92 -1.70 -44.71
N ASP A 878 -56.25 -1.78 -44.38
CA ASP A 878 -57.18 -2.77 -44.92
C ASP A 878 -58.54 -2.14 -45.32
N ALA A 879 -58.86 -2.17 -46.60
CA ALA A 879 -60.07 -1.57 -47.13
C ALA A 879 -61.36 -2.29 -46.66
N ALA A 880 -61.33 -3.63 -46.52
CA ALA A 880 -62.50 -4.41 -46.03
C ALA A 880 -62.78 -4.11 -44.57
N PHE A 881 -61.69 -3.99 -43.77
CA PHE A 881 -61.84 -3.58 -42.38
C PHE A 881 -62.26 -2.14 -42.23
N ALA A 882 -61.76 -1.24 -43.10
CA ALA A 882 -62.23 0.16 -43.17
C ALA A 882 -63.72 0.27 -43.44
N ALA A 883 -64.25 -0.50 -44.40
CA ALA A 883 -65.70 -0.54 -44.75
C ALA A 883 -66.54 -1.11 -43.58
N LEU A 884 -66.00 -2.03 -42.77
CA LEU A 884 -66.65 -2.52 -41.60
C LEU A 884 -66.76 -1.50 -40.49
N VAL A 885 -65.64 -0.74 -40.17
CA VAL A 885 -65.55 0.08 -38.96
C VAL A 885 -66.02 1.53 -39.20
N ALA A 886 -65.92 2.06 -40.41
CA ALA A 886 -66.29 3.43 -40.71
C ALA A 886 -67.72 3.79 -40.27
N PRO A 887 -68.77 2.99 -40.54
CA PRO A 887 -70.11 3.28 -40.06
C PRO A 887 -70.20 3.33 -38.54
N VAL A 888 -69.45 2.41 -37.85
CA VAL A 888 -69.45 2.36 -36.38
C VAL A 888 -68.80 3.61 -35.80
N ILE A 889 -67.65 4.05 -36.36
CA ILE A 889 -66.94 5.29 -35.92
C ILE A 889 -67.84 6.51 -36.20
N ALA A 890 -68.57 6.55 -37.35
CA ALA A 890 -69.45 7.65 -37.71
C ALA A 890 -70.54 7.93 -36.66
N GLU A 891 -71.08 6.88 -36.03
CA GLU A 891 -72.10 7.03 -35.01
C GLU A 891 -71.61 7.81 -33.77
N PHE A 892 -70.31 7.74 -33.48
CA PHE A 892 -69.71 8.42 -32.32
C PHE A 892 -69.25 9.85 -32.65
N THR A 893 -69.44 10.34 -33.89
CA THR A 893 -69.14 11.77 -34.24
C THR A 893 -70.12 12.71 -33.55
N GLY A 894 -71.29 12.24 -33.12
CA GLY A 894 -72.25 13.01 -32.33
C GLY A 894 -72.00 13.00 -30.82
N SER A 895 -70.90 12.39 -30.36
CA SER A 895 -70.60 12.29 -28.93
C SER A 895 -70.30 13.65 -28.30
N VAL A 896 -70.86 13.87 -27.11
CA VAL A 896 -70.58 15.06 -26.28
C VAL A 896 -69.38 14.92 -25.40
N ALA A 897 -68.74 13.72 -25.37
CA ALA A 897 -67.58 13.48 -24.57
C ALA A 897 -66.35 14.23 -25.12
N LYS A 898 -65.57 14.89 -24.22
CA LYS A 898 -64.41 15.68 -24.57
C LYS A 898 -63.35 14.87 -25.35
N GLY A 899 -63.07 15.30 -26.59
CA GLY A 899 -62.08 14.73 -27.48
C GLY A 899 -62.54 13.47 -28.23
N GLU A 900 -63.75 12.90 -27.96
CA GLU A 900 -64.22 11.68 -28.59
C GLU A 900 -64.67 11.93 -30.04
N TRP A 901 -65.57 12.86 -30.25
CA TRP A 901 -66.06 13.19 -31.59
C TRP A 901 -64.91 13.68 -32.52
N GLN A 902 -63.94 14.44 -31.95
CA GLN A 902 -62.76 14.87 -32.71
C GLN A 902 -61.91 13.65 -33.17
N ALA A 903 -61.70 12.70 -32.29
CA ALA A 903 -60.96 11.48 -32.63
C ALA A 903 -61.71 10.67 -33.72
N CYS A 904 -63.04 10.54 -33.61
CA CYS A 904 -63.90 9.89 -34.62
C CYS A 904 -63.82 10.61 -35.97
N LEU A 905 -64.01 11.95 -35.99
CA LEU A 905 -63.94 12.73 -37.21
C LEU A 905 -62.55 12.62 -37.87
N ALA A 906 -61.47 12.79 -37.10
CA ALA A 906 -60.12 12.64 -37.61
C ALA A 906 -59.83 11.20 -38.12
N ALA A 907 -60.41 10.18 -37.50
CA ALA A 907 -60.32 8.80 -37.97
C ALA A 907 -60.98 8.64 -39.32
N LEU A 908 -62.25 9.08 -39.48
CA LEU A 908 -63.00 8.99 -40.72
C LEU A 908 -62.32 9.71 -41.87
N MET A 909 -61.83 10.94 -41.65
CA MET A 909 -61.05 11.71 -42.65
C MET A 909 -59.80 10.97 -43.08
N ARG A 910 -59.07 10.31 -42.18
CA ARG A 910 -57.89 9.48 -42.53
C ARG A 910 -58.28 8.25 -43.34
N LEU A 911 -59.38 7.58 -42.96
CA LEU A 911 -59.87 6.41 -43.67
C LEU A 911 -60.31 6.78 -45.10
N ARG A 912 -61.03 7.88 -45.29
CA ARG A 912 -61.41 8.37 -46.60
C ARG A 912 -60.21 8.74 -47.48
N ARG A 913 -59.19 9.34 -46.88
CA ARG A 913 -57.95 9.62 -47.60
C ARG A 913 -57.20 8.37 -48.06
N ALA A 914 -57.20 7.33 -47.18
CA ALA A 914 -56.52 6.06 -47.51
C ALA A 914 -57.30 5.21 -48.49
N HIS A 915 -58.64 5.30 -48.44
CA HIS A 915 -59.59 4.56 -49.27
C HIS A 915 -60.62 5.52 -49.90
N PRO A 916 -60.29 6.19 -51.04
CA PRO A 916 -61.14 7.20 -51.63
C PRO A 916 -62.55 6.74 -52.04
N GLY A 917 -62.77 5.44 -52.28
CA GLY A 917 -64.04 4.84 -52.58
C GLY A 917 -64.93 4.48 -51.39
N LEU A 918 -64.49 4.80 -50.16
CA LEU A 918 -65.22 4.51 -48.94
C LEU A 918 -66.38 5.48 -48.73
N GLU A 919 -67.62 4.93 -48.85
CA GLU A 919 -68.82 5.69 -48.52
C GLU A 919 -69.01 5.76 -47.00
N ILE A 920 -69.17 6.99 -46.48
CA ILE A 920 -69.40 7.22 -45.05
C ILE A 920 -70.67 8.03 -44.90
N GLU A 921 -71.69 7.41 -44.35
CA GLU A 921 -72.96 8.01 -44.09
C GLU A 921 -72.82 9.22 -43.14
N GLY A 922 -73.38 10.41 -43.54
CA GLY A 922 -73.28 11.66 -42.76
C GLY A 922 -72.03 12.53 -42.97
N LEU A 923 -71.08 12.13 -43.74
CA LEU A 923 -69.99 12.95 -44.24
C LEU A 923 -70.22 13.10 -45.73
N GLY A 924 -70.98 14.15 -46.11
CA GLY A 924 -71.35 14.44 -47.51
C GLY A 924 -70.18 14.37 -48.47
N SER A 925 -70.41 13.88 -49.70
CA SER A 925 -69.41 13.89 -50.75
C SER A 925 -68.85 15.31 -50.93
N VAL A 926 -67.70 15.62 -50.53
CA VAL A 926 -66.95 16.84 -50.95
C VAL A 926 -66.68 16.60 -52.43
N GLY A 927 -67.37 17.39 -53.25
CA GLY A 927 -67.36 17.25 -54.65
C GLY A 927 -66.04 17.11 -55.36
N GLN A 928 -65.94 16.22 -56.26
CA GLN A 928 -65.09 16.37 -57.45
C GLN A 928 -65.44 17.64 -58.13
N GLU A 929 -64.90 18.77 -57.78
CA GLU A 929 -64.78 19.89 -58.66
C GLU A 929 -63.31 20.16 -58.94
N SER A 930 -62.92 19.78 -60.11
CA SER A 930 -61.96 20.37 -61.05
C SER A 930 -60.60 20.77 -60.48
N ALA A 931 -59.58 20.08 -60.82
CA ALA A 931 -58.62 20.45 -61.83
C ALA A 931 -57.68 19.32 -62.18
#